data_741d890a5b4ad44e53538f382e739f8a
#
_entry.id   741d890a5b4ad44e53538f382e739f8a
#
_cell.length_a   1.000
_cell.length_b   1.000
_cell.length_c   1.000
_cell.angle_alpha   90.00
_cell.angle_beta   90.00
_cell.angle_gamma   90.00
#
_symmetry.space_group_name_H-M   'P 1'
#
loop_
_entity.id
_entity.type
_entity.pdbx_description
1 polymer ?
#
loop_
_entity_poly.entity_id
_entity_poly.type
_entity_poly.pdbx_seq_one_letter_code
_entity_poly.pdbx_strand_id
1 'polypeptide(L)'
;MIVFKAARRGVFVALTALFLVLVPSERLVAQDDPELRQCSPDGRLCFSLTTIEGAAAYSVERDDASVIEPSKLGFMLRGAGKWGGAIELGQAVKSSVDETWEQPWGESRFVVNRYNEMRVPIVEQQKTKRSIDLVARVFDNGVGFRFAFPRQEQLVDVMIDEELTEFTIAGDAEVWWIPGGEWNRYEYLYNRTSAKEVGTAHTPITFRRKDGLHIAIHEAELIDYSAFWLQRIEGQRFRTRLAPSSQPWKVRREAPFETPWRTILIGEDAPALYAASDIILNLNEPNRLGDVSWFKPHKYVGIWWGMHLGKWSWNAGPKHGATTQNAIDYIDFAAEHRFGSVLIEGWNEGWWSESGRNFKFAVAYPDFDMDRIAAYARGKGVEIMGHHETAGNAGLYERQLEGAYDYYQRYGVHSVKTGYVANAGVVLREDPDGTEQWEFHDGQYMARHHVHVAERAAEHQIAINAHEPIKDTGLRRTYPNLVTREGARGTEYMAWGEPPNPPSHEPTLLFTRMLSGPFDLTPGIVSLEGRDGRALPNTLARQLADYVVIYSPIQMAADLPENYRKRAEALAFIEQVPVDWEQTEVLSGEIGTYAVVARQRRGGKDWWLGGATDDDRRQVEVDFSFLDPGRRYIAEIWRDGPGGIITGDRFAMVREKTAVDADSKLSIVMEAGGGFAMSVRPMN
;
A
#
# COMPACT_ATOMS: atom_id res chain seq x y z
N MET A 1 23.08 -68.93 51.51
CA MET A 1 23.38 -70.30 50.92
C MET A 1 23.06 -70.13 49.44
N ILE A 2 23.93 -70.05 48.55
CA ILE A 2 25.13 -70.72 48.10
C ILE A 2 26.12 -69.74 47.46
N VAL A 3 27.37 -69.88 47.78
CA VAL A 3 28.56 -69.19 47.26
C VAL A 3 28.95 -69.76 45.94
N PHE A 4 29.44 -69.00 44.95
CA PHE A 4 30.54 -69.46 44.08
C PHE A 4 31.28 -68.22 43.47
N LYS A 5 32.47 -68.13 43.85
CA LYS A 5 33.80 -67.86 43.36
C LYS A 5 34.03 -67.12 42.04
N ALA A 6 34.94 -66.16 42.20
CA ALA A 6 35.64 -65.35 41.21
C ALA A 6 36.47 -66.17 40.15
N ALA A 7 36.57 -65.61 38.94
CA ALA A 7 37.71 -65.80 38.06
C ALA A 7 38.06 -64.51 37.34
N ARG A 8 39.24 -64.01 37.61
CA ARG A 8 39.91 -62.92 36.90
C ARG A 8 40.35 -63.41 35.53
N ARG A 9 39.93 -62.72 34.46
CA ARG A 9 40.67 -62.71 33.19
C ARG A 9 40.81 -61.23 32.75
N GLY A 10 42.08 -60.81 32.59
CA GLY A 10 42.43 -59.53 32.05
C GLY A 10 42.09 -59.43 30.57
N VAL A 11 41.55 -58.32 30.20
CA VAL A 11 41.34 -57.94 28.79
C VAL A 11 42.15 -56.65 28.55
N PHE A 12 43.10 -56.79 27.61
CA PHE A 12 43.82 -55.68 27.02
C PHE A 12 42.82 -54.76 26.29
N VAL A 13 42.72 -53.49 26.68
CA VAL A 13 42.01 -52.46 25.94
C VAL A 13 43.00 -51.82 24.97
N ALA A 14 42.89 -52.12 23.71
CA ALA A 14 43.54 -51.38 22.65
C ALA A 14 42.78 -50.06 22.44
N LEU A 15 43.39 -48.93 22.75
CA LEU A 15 42.91 -47.58 22.40
C LEU A 15 43.10 -47.39 20.88
N THR A 16 42.03 -47.50 20.11
CA THR A 16 42.01 -47.01 18.73
C THR A 16 41.66 -45.55 18.75
N ALA A 17 42.63 -44.68 18.50
CA ALA A 17 42.42 -43.26 18.32
C ALA A 17 41.68 -43.03 17.00
N LEU A 18 40.39 -42.64 17.09
CA LEU A 18 39.60 -42.21 15.96
C LEU A 18 39.97 -40.76 15.62
N PHE A 19 40.82 -40.58 14.60
CA PHE A 19 41.03 -39.25 14.01
C PHE A 19 39.75 -38.83 13.28
N LEU A 20 38.95 -37.96 13.89
CA LEU A 20 37.91 -37.20 13.17
C LEU A 20 38.62 -36.22 12.21
N VAL A 21 38.70 -36.59 10.94
CA VAL A 21 39.03 -35.63 9.88
C VAL A 21 37.82 -34.70 9.74
N LEU A 22 37.92 -33.51 10.34
CA LEU A 22 37.06 -32.39 10.00
C LEU A 22 37.35 -32.04 8.54
N VAL A 23 36.52 -32.51 7.62
CA VAL A 23 36.44 -32.00 6.26
C VAL A 23 35.81 -30.61 6.41
N PRO A 24 36.49 -29.50 6.07
CA PRO A 24 35.83 -28.23 5.98
C PRO A 24 34.74 -28.36 4.93
N SER A 25 33.49 -28.07 5.30
CA SER A 25 32.42 -27.85 4.33
C SER A 25 32.85 -26.66 3.48
N GLU A 26 33.44 -26.90 2.35
CA GLU A 26 33.57 -25.88 1.31
C GLU A 26 32.16 -25.39 1.03
N ARG A 27 31.85 -24.15 1.46
CA ARG A 27 30.75 -23.40 0.88
C ARG A 27 31.06 -23.36 -0.61
N LEU A 28 30.26 -24.02 -1.42
CA LEU A 28 30.23 -23.78 -2.85
C LEU A 28 29.87 -22.30 -3.05
N VAL A 29 30.89 -21.46 -3.13
CA VAL A 29 30.75 -20.09 -3.59
C VAL A 29 30.36 -20.24 -5.05
N ALA A 30 29.13 -19.92 -5.39
CA ALA A 30 28.71 -19.77 -6.76
C ALA A 30 29.69 -18.77 -7.40
N GLN A 31 30.34 -19.18 -8.50
CA GLN A 31 31.26 -18.31 -9.22
C GLN A 31 30.36 -17.25 -9.88
N ASP A 32 30.37 -16.01 -9.36
CA ASP A 32 29.66 -14.88 -9.94
C ASP A 32 30.24 -14.64 -11.35
N ASP A 33 29.41 -14.87 -12.35
CA ASP A 33 29.71 -14.51 -13.72
C ASP A 33 29.47 -12.99 -13.87
N PRO A 34 30.49 -12.15 -14.12
CA PRO A 34 30.32 -10.72 -14.27
C PRO A 34 29.32 -10.33 -15.37
N GLU A 35 29.10 -11.19 -16.36
CA GLU A 35 28.11 -10.97 -17.43
C GLU A 35 26.67 -11.09 -16.88
N LEU A 36 26.43 -11.90 -15.85
CA LEU A 36 25.14 -12.14 -15.22
C LEU A 36 24.93 -11.30 -13.95
N ARG A 37 25.76 -10.31 -13.71
CA ARG A 37 25.66 -9.33 -12.63
C ARG A 37 25.29 -7.95 -13.20
N GLN A 38 24.27 -7.30 -12.63
CA GLN A 38 23.89 -5.92 -12.93
C GLN A 38 23.88 -5.10 -11.66
N CYS A 39 24.59 -3.98 -11.68
CA CYS A 39 24.60 -3.05 -10.55
C CYS A 39 23.79 -1.78 -10.85
N SER A 40 23.39 -1.08 -9.80
CA SER A 40 22.73 0.24 -9.83
C SER A 40 23.60 1.30 -10.53
N PRO A 41 23.02 2.43 -10.92
CA PRO A 41 23.78 3.54 -11.51
C PRO A 41 24.91 4.07 -10.63
N ASP A 42 24.75 4.06 -9.29
CA ASP A 42 25.80 4.43 -8.33
C ASP A 42 26.79 3.29 -8.01
N GLY A 43 26.53 2.07 -8.51
CA GLY A 43 27.38 0.89 -8.36
C GLY A 43 27.28 0.17 -7.00
N ARG A 44 26.50 0.68 -6.05
CA ARG A 44 26.44 0.14 -4.68
C ARG A 44 25.56 -1.07 -4.53
N LEU A 45 24.46 -1.16 -5.28
CA LEU A 45 23.49 -2.25 -5.24
C LEU A 45 23.63 -3.12 -6.46
N CYS A 46 23.80 -4.43 -6.30
CA CYS A 46 23.99 -5.37 -7.41
C CYS A 46 23.04 -6.56 -7.30
N PHE A 47 22.44 -6.92 -8.42
CA PHE A 47 21.66 -8.12 -8.64
C PHE A 47 22.47 -9.11 -9.46
N SER A 48 22.63 -10.34 -8.98
CA SER A 48 23.36 -11.41 -9.68
C SER A 48 22.41 -12.58 -9.95
N LEU A 49 22.46 -13.11 -11.19
CA LEU A 49 21.75 -14.33 -11.59
C LEU A 49 22.74 -15.48 -11.65
N THR A 50 22.40 -16.62 -11.05
CA THR A 50 23.25 -17.81 -10.95
C THR A 50 22.43 -19.08 -11.01
N THR A 51 23.07 -20.23 -10.79
CA THR A 51 22.41 -21.53 -10.65
C THR A 51 22.80 -22.18 -9.32
N ILE A 52 21.80 -22.77 -8.64
CA ILE A 52 22.01 -23.57 -7.44
C ILE A 52 21.41 -24.95 -7.69
N GLU A 53 22.22 -26.01 -7.62
CA GLU A 53 21.78 -27.39 -7.88
C GLU A 53 21.07 -27.53 -9.24
N GLY A 54 21.52 -26.78 -10.24
CA GLY A 54 20.92 -26.72 -11.58
C GLY A 54 19.63 -25.91 -11.70
N ALA A 55 19.14 -25.28 -10.64
CA ALA A 55 18.00 -24.37 -10.67
C ALA A 55 18.47 -22.91 -10.79
N ALA A 56 17.68 -22.08 -11.52
CA ALA A 56 17.90 -20.65 -11.55
C ALA A 56 17.78 -20.05 -10.14
N ALA A 57 18.68 -19.14 -9.79
CA ALA A 57 18.69 -18.44 -8.52
C ALA A 57 19.26 -17.05 -8.69
N TYR A 58 18.91 -16.14 -7.78
CA TYR A 58 19.45 -14.77 -7.75
C TYR A 58 19.91 -14.41 -6.35
N SER A 59 20.75 -13.40 -6.28
CA SER A 59 21.15 -12.72 -5.03
C SER A 59 21.15 -11.21 -5.21
N VAL A 60 21.08 -10.49 -4.08
CA VAL A 60 21.19 -9.02 -4.04
C VAL A 60 22.21 -8.64 -3.00
N GLU A 61 23.17 -7.81 -3.38
CA GLU A 61 24.23 -7.29 -2.51
C GLU A 61 24.22 -5.75 -2.52
N ARG A 62 24.54 -5.16 -1.38
CA ARG A 62 24.76 -3.71 -1.25
C ARG A 62 26.11 -3.48 -0.58
N ASP A 63 26.99 -2.69 -1.21
CA ASP A 63 28.34 -2.43 -0.73
C ASP A 63 29.09 -3.73 -0.39
N ASP A 64 28.97 -4.74 -1.26
CA ASP A 64 29.50 -6.10 -1.13
C ASP A 64 28.95 -6.90 0.07
N ALA A 65 27.92 -6.39 0.77
CA ALA A 65 27.23 -7.12 1.82
C ALA A 65 25.92 -7.73 1.30
N SER A 66 25.65 -9.00 1.63
CA SER A 66 24.42 -9.68 1.20
C SER A 66 23.19 -9.01 1.81
N VAL A 67 22.19 -8.72 0.96
CA VAL A 67 20.84 -8.27 1.32
C VAL A 67 19.85 -9.41 1.14
N ILE A 68 19.90 -10.07 -0.03
CA ILE A 68 19.16 -11.30 -0.32
C ILE A 68 20.20 -12.38 -0.64
N GLU A 69 20.23 -13.40 0.21
CA GLU A 69 21.03 -14.60 -0.03
C GLU A 69 20.54 -15.33 -1.28
N PRO A 70 21.36 -16.21 -1.88
CA PRO A 70 20.97 -16.95 -3.07
C PRO A 70 19.59 -17.63 -2.93
N SER A 71 18.64 -17.20 -3.76
CA SER A 71 17.21 -17.51 -3.71
C SER A 71 16.74 -18.10 -5.03
N LYS A 72 16.07 -19.27 -4.99
CA LYS A 72 15.66 -20.01 -6.18
C LYS A 72 14.49 -19.33 -6.91
N LEU A 73 14.42 -19.52 -8.22
CA LEU A 73 13.38 -19.07 -9.13
C LEU A 73 12.70 -20.28 -9.78
N GLY A 74 11.43 -20.14 -10.17
CA GLY A 74 10.73 -21.20 -10.89
C GLY A 74 9.21 -21.07 -10.91
N PHE A 75 8.57 -22.02 -11.60
CA PHE A 75 7.12 -22.11 -11.72
C PHE A 75 6.64 -23.55 -11.61
N MET A 76 5.40 -23.72 -11.13
CA MET A 76 4.59 -24.92 -11.34
C MET A 76 3.57 -24.59 -12.45
N LEU A 77 3.78 -25.16 -13.63
CA LEU A 77 2.94 -24.97 -14.80
C LEU A 77 2.00 -26.16 -14.96
N ARG A 78 0.69 -25.88 -14.96
CA ARG A 78 -0.34 -26.93 -15.10
C ARG A 78 -0.23 -27.59 -16.47
N GLY A 79 -0.19 -28.92 -16.47
CA GLY A 79 -0.01 -29.72 -17.70
C GLY A 79 1.41 -29.74 -18.26
N ALA A 80 2.31 -28.87 -17.77
CA ALA A 80 3.69 -28.78 -18.26
C ALA A 80 4.74 -29.01 -17.14
N GLY A 81 4.31 -29.21 -15.88
CA GLY A 81 5.14 -29.54 -14.74
C GLY A 81 6.02 -28.38 -14.23
N LYS A 82 6.99 -28.68 -13.37
CA LYS A 82 7.90 -27.69 -12.81
C LYS A 82 8.84 -27.14 -13.90
N TRP A 83 8.98 -25.80 -13.94
CA TRP A 83 10.01 -25.10 -14.69
C TRP A 83 11.03 -24.45 -13.73
N GLY A 84 12.29 -24.32 -14.17
CA GLY A 84 13.36 -23.71 -13.39
C GLY A 84 14.30 -24.73 -12.69
N GLY A 85 14.17 -26.03 -13.01
CA GLY A 85 15.03 -27.12 -12.55
C GLY A 85 16.35 -27.17 -13.31
N ALA A 86 16.68 -28.17 -14.11
CA ALA A 86 17.88 -28.20 -14.93
C ALA A 86 17.82 -27.11 -16.02
N ILE A 87 18.50 -25.98 -15.82
CA ILE A 87 18.47 -24.82 -16.72
C ILE A 87 19.88 -24.40 -17.18
N GLU A 88 19.90 -23.65 -18.26
CA GLU A 88 21.05 -22.92 -18.80
C GLU A 88 20.71 -21.44 -18.84
N LEU A 89 21.61 -20.58 -18.37
CA LEU A 89 21.51 -19.14 -18.44
C LEU A 89 22.10 -18.67 -19.77
N GLY A 90 21.29 -17.96 -20.56
CA GLY A 90 21.72 -17.39 -21.82
C GLY A 90 22.54 -16.11 -21.64
N GLN A 91 22.92 -15.51 -22.77
CA GLN A 91 23.66 -14.25 -22.77
C GLN A 91 22.79 -13.10 -22.27
N ALA A 92 23.33 -12.29 -21.37
CA ALA A 92 22.66 -11.11 -20.86
C ALA A 92 22.64 -9.95 -21.89
N VAL A 93 21.49 -9.30 -22.00
CA VAL A 93 21.35 -8.01 -22.69
C VAL A 93 21.19 -6.93 -21.62
N LYS A 94 22.03 -5.89 -21.68
CA LYS A 94 22.06 -4.83 -20.68
C LYS A 94 21.68 -3.48 -21.30
N SER A 95 20.96 -2.66 -20.54
CA SER A 95 20.57 -1.30 -20.90
C SER A 95 20.50 -0.40 -19.65
N SER A 96 20.32 0.90 -19.84
CA SER A 96 20.20 1.89 -18.77
C SER A 96 19.15 2.92 -19.12
N VAL A 97 18.48 3.44 -18.12
CA VAL A 97 17.51 4.53 -18.22
C VAL A 97 17.86 5.60 -17.19
N ASP A 98 17.79 6.87 -17.58
CA ASP A 98 17.92 8.03 -16.70
C ASP A 98 16.97 9.11 -17.21
N GLU A 99 15.80 9.21 -16.60
CA GLU A 99 14.76 10.16 -16.95
C GLU A 99 14.06 10.69 -15.71
N THR A 100 13.42 11.84 -15.83
CA THR A 100 12.53 12.38 -14.83
C THR A 100 11.17 12.62 -15.49
N TRP A 101 10.09 12.15 -14.86
CA TRP A 101 8.74 12.33 -15.36
C TRP A 101 7.86 13.06 -14.35
N GLU A 102 6.81 13.70 -14.84
CA GLU A 102 5.89 14.49 -14.03
C GLU A 102 4.61 13.69 -13.74
N GLN A 103 4.22 13.60 -12.45
CA GLN A 103 2.92 13.06 -12.05
C GLN A 103 1.84 14.12 -12.26
N PRO A 104 0.62 13.74 -12.69
CA PRO A 104 -0.52 14.67 -12.73
C PRO A 104 -0.84 15.23 -11.33
N TRP A 105 -0.73 14.40 -10.31
CA TRP A 105 -0.80 14.69 -8.86
C TRP A 105 -0.01 13.60 -8.12
N GLY A 106 0.46 13.89 -6.91
CA GLY A 106 1.26 12.92 -6.17
C GLY A 106 1.87 13.44 -4.88
N GLU A 107 2.63 12.56 -4.24
CA GLU A 107 3.50 12.89 -3.10
C GLU A 107 4.64 13.81 -3.53
N SER A 108 5.05 13.68 -4.79
CA SER A 108 6.06 14.49 -5.45
C SER A 108 5.61 14.77 -6.88
N ARG A 109 5.87 15.97 -7.37
CA ARG A 109 5.53 16.34 -8.74
C ARG A 109 6.41 15.61 -9.75
N PHE A 110 7.69 15.55 -9.48
CA PHE A 110 8.68 14.93 -10.35
C PHE A 110 9.22 13.65 -9.72
N VAL A 111 9.27 12.58 -10.50
CA VAL A 111 9.79 11.28 -10.11
C VAL A 111 11.01 10.96 -10.97
N VAL A 112 12.13 10.68 -10.33
CA VAL A 112 13.36 10.25 -11.00
C VAL A 112 13.26 8.76 -11.29
N ASN A 113 13.43 8.37 -12.55
CA ASN A 113 13.44 7.00 -13.02
C ASN A 113 14.85 6.68 -13.57
N ARG A 114 15.73 6.21 -12.69
CA ARG A 114 17.12 5.93 -13.03
C ARG A 114 17.50 4.53 -12.60
N TYR A 115 17.80 3.66 -13.56
CA TYR A 115 18.15 2.26 -13.31
C TYR A 115 19.03 1.68 -14.41
N ASN A 116 19.71 0.59 -14.10
CA ASN A 116 20.32 -0.29 -15.05
C ASN A 116 19.50 -1.59 -15.17
N GLU A 117 19.28 -2.07 -16.38
CA GLU A 117 18.49 -3.27 -16.68
C GLU A 117 19.36 -4.38 -17.23
N MET A 118 19.04 -5.61 -16.85
CA MET A 118 19.60 -6.84 -17.41
C MET A 118 18.46 -7.79 -17.79
N ARG A 119 18.50 -8.31 -19.02
CA ARG A 119 17.56 -9.36 -19.49
C ARG A 119 18.36 -10.60 -19.84
N VAL A 120 17.98 -11.75 -19.28
CA VAL A 120 18.66 -13.03 -19.45
C VAL A 120 17.64 -14.12 -19.80
N PRO A 121 17.77 -14.80 -20.95
CA PRO A 121 17.01 -16.00 -21.26
C PRO A 121 17.42 -17.15 -20.34
N ILE A 122 16.44 -17.79 -19.70
CA ILE A 122 16.61 -18.98 -18.86
C ILE A 122 16.00 -20.17 -19.61
N VAL A 123 16.83 -21.09 -20.09
CA VAL A 123 16.41 -22.18 -20.98
C VAL A 123 16.51 -23.52 -20.26
N GLU A 124 15.47 -24.34 -20.30
CA GLU A 124 15.54 -25.71 -19.79
C GLU A 124 16.47 -26.60 -20.65
N GLN A 125 17.29 -27.36 -20.00
CA GLN A 125 18.15 -28.35 -20.64
C GLN A 125 17.39 -29.65 -21.04
N GLN A 126 16.11 -29.76 -20.68
CA GLN A 126 15.24 -30.89 -21.04
C GLN A 126 14.85 -30.83 -22.52
N LYS A 127 14.24 -31.95 -23.02
CA LYS A 127 13.82 -32.05 -24.44
C LYS A 127 12.89 -30.94 -24.90
N THR A 128 12.07 -30.39 -24.00
CA THR A 128 11.12 -29.32 -24.28
C THR A 128 11.79 -27.98 -24.55
N LYS A 129 13.00 -27.73 -24.00
CA LYS A 129 13.76 -26.46 -24.14
C LYS A 129 12.91 -25.22 -23.95
N ARG A 130 11.98 -25.23 -22.97
CA ARG A 130 11.16 -24.05 -22.67
C ARG A 130 12.06 -22.92 -22.18
N SER A 131 11.84 -21.72 -22.72
CA SER A 131 12.59 -20.51 -22.36
C SER A 131 11.66 -19.50 -21.70
N ILE A 132 12.10 -18.90 -20.61
CA ILE A 132 11.47 -17.75 -19.95
C ILE A 132 12.59 -16.78 -19.63
N ASP A 133 12.43 -15.51 -20.01
CA ASP A 133 13.45 -14.51 -19.71
C ASP A 133 13.26 -13.94 -18.31
N LEU A 134 14.35 -13.71 -17.60
CA LEU A 134 14.36 -12.86 -16.42
C LEU A 134 14.76 -11.44 -16.82
N VAL A 135 13.99 -10.45 -16.41
CA VAL A 135 14.29 -9.02 -16.56
C VAL A 135 14.49 -8.45 -15.17
N ALA A 136 15.64 -7.84 -14.90
CA ALA A 136 15.96 -7.20 -13.63
C ALA A 136 16.34 -5.73 -13.86
N ARG A 137 15.69 -4.81 -13.12
CA ARG A 137 16.02 -3.38 -13.05
C ARG A 137 16.61 -3.08 -11.69
N VAL A 138 17.80 -2.52 -11.67
CA VAL A 138 18.53 -2.20 -10.45
C VAL A 138 18.62 -0.68 -10.31
N PHE A 139 17.95 -0.15 -9.30
CA PHE A 139 17.94 1.26 -8.88
C PHE A 139 18.95 1.47 -7.75
N ASP A 140 19.27 2.71 -7.39
CA ASP A 140 20.21 3.01 -6.32
C ASP A 140 19.69 2.57 -4.91
N ASN A 141 18.39 2.39 -4.77
CA ASN A 141 17.71 2.07 -3.50
C ASN A 141 16.75 0.86 -3.59
N GLY A 142 16.91 0.00 -4.60
CA GLY A 142 16.13 -1.22 -4.71
C GLY A 142 16.22 -1.92 -6.06
N VAL A 143 15.52 -3.04 -6.14
CA VAL A 143 15.49 -3.91 -7.32
C VAL A 143 14.05 -4.26 -7.68
N GLY A 144 13.73 -4.23 -8.96
CA GLY A 144 12.55 -4.89 -9.52
C GLY A 144 12.98 -5.99 -10.49
N PHE A 145 12.37 -7.17 -10.40
CA PHE A 145 12.56 -8.20 -11.41
C PHE A 145 11.24 -8.89 -11.78
N ARG A 146 11.16 -9.37 -13.02
CA ARG A 146 9.98 -10.09 -13.53
C ARG A 146 10.37 -11.15 -14.53
N PHE A 147 9.42 -12.00 -14.88
CA PHE A 147 9.57 -13.00 -15.92
C PHE A 147 8.81 -12.58 -17.17
N ALA A 148 9.44 -12.74 -18.33
CA ALA A 148 8.83 -12.55 -19.62
C ALA A 148 8.73 -13.93 -20.32
N PHE A 149 7.50 -14.29 -20.69
CA PHE A 149 7.19 -15.52 -21.42
C PHE A 149 7.13 -15.21 -22.92
N PRO A 150 8.18 -15.55 -23.69
CA PRO A 150 8.18 -15.27 -25.12
C PRO A 150 7.22 -16.22 -25.86
N ARG A 151 6.83 -15.83 -27.07
CA ARG A 151 6.06 -16.73 -27.94
C ARG A 151 6.90 -17.94 -28.32
N GLN A 152 6.43 -19.15 -28.00
CA GLN A 152 7.07 -20.42 -28.30
C GLN A 152 6.03 -21.55 -28.39
N GLU A 153 6.28 -22.58 -29.15
CA GLU A 153 5.32 -23.69 -29.36
C GLU A 153 5.00 -24.46 -28.08
N GLN A 154 5.94 -24.52 -27.14
CA GLN A 154 5.84 -25.29 -25.89
C GLN A 154 5.05 -24.59 -24.80
N LEU A 155 4.83 -23.26 -24.93
CA LEU A 155 4.14 -22.41 -23.94
C LEU A 155 3.27 -21.38 -24.67
N VAL A 156 2.14 -21.80 -25.27
CA VAL A 156 1.18 -20.90 -25.94
C VAL A 156 0.11 -20.45 -24.95
N ASP A 157 -0.61 -21.39 -24.36
CA ASP A 157 -1.59 -21.16 -23.29
C ASP A 157 -0.97 -21.61 -21.97
N VAL A 158 -0.54 -20.64 -21.18
CA VAL A 158 0.22 -20.87 -19.97
C VAL A 158 -0.71 -20.80 -18.76
N MET A 159 -0.84 -21.92 -18.08
CA MET A 159 -1.56 -22.03 -16.81
C MET A 159 -0.56 -22.22 -15.67
N ILE A 160 -0.55 -21.26 -14.73
CA ILE A 160 0.37 -21.26 -13.58
C ILE A 160 -0.40 -21.69 -12.33
N ASP A 161 0.07 -22.76 -11.69
CA ASP A 161 -0.42 -23.20 -10.39
C ASP A 161 0.29 -22.48 -9.24
N GLU A 162 1.62 -22.27 -9.37
CA GLU A 162 2.43 -21.52 -8.40
C GLU A 162 3.64 -20.87 -9.08
N GLU A 163 3.99 -19.70 -8.59
CA GLU A 163 5.31 -19.11 -8.75
C GLU A 163 6.18 -19.53 -7.56
N LEU A 164 7.41 -19.93 -7.83
CA LEU A 164 8.31 -20.51 -6.82
C LEU A 164 9.48 -19.55 -6.48
N THR A 165 9.30 -18.25 -6.72
CA THR A 165 10.30 -17.23 -6.42
C THR A 165 10.55 -17.16 -4.91
N GLU A 166 11.81 -17.35 -4.52
CA GLU A 166 12.24 -17.29 -3.12
C GLU A 166 12.85 -15.93 -2.79
N PHE A 167 12.83 -15.58 -1.49
CA PHE A 167 13.48 -14.41 -0.90
C PHE A 167 14.11 -14.86 0.42
N THR A 168 15.43 -14.96 0.46
CA THR A 168 16.18 -15.34 1.65
C THR A 168 16.84 -14.11 2.23
N ILE A 169 16.26 -13.55 3.29
CA ILE A 169 16.77 -12.32 3.92
C ILE A 169 18.09 -12.62 4.63
N ALA A 170 19.14 -11.88 4.28
CA ALA A 170 20.44 -12.01 4.90
C ALA A 170 20.44 -11.40 6.32
N GLY A 171 20.94 -12.17 7.29
CA GLY A 171 21.02 -11.74 8.70
C GLY A 171 19.67 -11.73 9.42
N ASP A 172 19.68 -11.66 10.76
CA ASP A 172 18.47 -11.64 11.57
C ASP A 172 17.70 -10.32 11.39
N ALA A 173 16.37 -10.41 11.20
CA ALA A 173 15.49 -9.27 11.01
C ALA A 173 14.24 -9.35 11.88
N GLU A 174 13.77 -8.18 12.30
CA GLU A 174 12.43 -7.92 12.81
C GLU A 174 11.51 -7.54 11.63
N VAL A 175 10.23 -7.88 11.71
CA VAL A 175 9.31 -7.77 10.59
C VAL A 175 7.99 -7.17 11.01
N TRP A 176 7.49 -6.22 10.22
CA TRP A 176 6.11 -5.72 10.28
C TRP A 176 5.31 -6.36 9.14
N TRP A 177 4.25 -7.07 9.49
CA TRP A 177 3.47 -7.85 8.54
C TRP A 177 2.02 -8.03 8.96
N ILE A 178 1.16 -8.29 7.98
CA ILE A 178 -0.24 -8.69 8.18
C ILE A 178 -0.47 -10.08 7.58
N PRO A 179 -1.41 -10.91 8.12
CA PRO A 179 -1.69 -12.23 7.62
C PRO A 179 -2.13 -12.23 6.16
N GLY A 180 -1.50 -13.08 5.33
CA GLY A 180 -1.90 -13.35 3.95
C GLY A 180 -2.59 -14.70 3.83
N GLY A 181 -3.46 -14.85 2.83
CA GLY A 181 -4.21 -16.08 2.60
C GLY A 181 -5.43 -16.26 3.49
N GLU A 182 -5.69 -15.31 4.35
CA GLU A 182 -6.93 -15.16 5.10
C GLU A 182 -7.77 -14.06 4.46
N TRP A 183 -9.03 -13.99 4.86
CA TRP A 183 -9.88 -12.93 4.38
C TRP A 183 -9.94 -11.77 5.37
N ASN A 184 -9.51 -10.60 5.00
CA ASN A 184 -9.81 -9.33 5.66
C ASN A 184 -9.39 -8.11 4.83
N ARG A 185 -9.22 -8.20 3.54
CA ARG A 185 -8.98 -7.07 2.62
C ARG A 185 -7.88 -6.12 3.09
N TYR A 186 -6.81 -6.70 3.70
CA TYR A 186 -5.68 -5.98 4.31
C TYR A 186 -5.99 -5.19 5.60
N GLU A 187 -7.19 -5.27 6.16
CA GLU A 187 -7.64 -4.49 7.32
C GLU A 187 -7.23 -5.12 8.66
N TYR A 188 -5.95 -5.40 8.81
CA TYR A 188 -5.35 -5.93 10.04
C TYR A 188 -4.57 -4.86 10.81
N LEU A 189 -4.39 -5.07 12.10
CA LEU A 189 -3.29 -4.47 12.83
C LEU A 189 -2.00 -5.22 12.45
N TYR A 190 -0.91 -4.49 12.29
CA TYR A 190 0.37 -5.10 11.95
C TYR A 190 0.93 -5.92 13.11
N ASN A 191 1.39 -7.13 12.80
CA ASN A 191 2.25 -7.91 13.69
C ASN A 191 3.67 -7.37 13.60
N ARG A 192 4.36 -7.31 14.74
CA ARG A 192 5.79 -7.04 14.86
C ARG A 192 6.44 -8.26 15.49
N THR A 193 7.22 -9.02 14.73
CA THR A 193 7.83 -10.29 15.16
C THR A 193 9.21 -10.49 14.56
N SER A 194 9.92 -11.52 15.00
CA SER A 194 11.07 -12.02 14.26
C SER A 194 10.65 -12.58 12.90
N ALA A 195 11.48 -12.42 11.88
CA ALA A 195 11.25 -13.01 10.56
C ALA A 195 11.03 -14.54 10.62
N LYS A 196 11.56 -15.21 11.64
CA LYS A 196 11.40 -16.65 11.88
C LYS A 196 10.01 -17.05 12.38
N GLU A 197 9.19 -16.07 12.79
CA GLU A 197 7.84 -16.31 13.33
C GLU A 197 6.74 -15.97 12.33
N VAL A 198 7.08 -15.35 11.19
CA VAL A 198 6.13 -15.06 10.12
C VAL A 198 5.58 -16.36 9.54
N GLY A 199 4.26 -16.45 9.37
CA GLY A 199 3.61 -17.56 8.67
C GLY A 199 3.50 -17.29 7.17
N THR A 200 2.33 -16.81 6.74
CA THR A 200 2.07 -16.28 5.41
C THR A 200 1.69 -14.82 5.56
N ALA A 201 2.33 -13.93 4.83
CA ALA A 201 2.15 -12.49 4.94
C ALA A 201 1.68 -11.86 3.62
N HIS A 202 0.81 -10.85 3.72
CA HIS A 202 0.59 -9.92 2.62
C HIS A 202 1.84 -9.08 2.33
N THR A 203 1.86 -8.45 1.15
CA THR A 203 2.87 -7.45 0.78
C THR A 203 2.19 -6.09 0.54
N PRO A 204 2.86 -4.97 0.85
CA PRO A 204 4.26 -4.84 1.32
C PRO A 204 4.48 -5.51 2.68
N ILE A 205 5.62 -6.17 2.83
CA ILE A 205 6.14 -6.68 4.11
C ILE A 205 7.48 -5.99 4.38
N THR A 206 7.66 -5.45 5.59
CA THR A 206 8.84 -4.63 5.91
C THR A 206 9.70 -5.30 6.97
N PHE A 207 10.98 -5.41 6.68
CA PHE A 207 12.01 -6.01 7.51
C PHE A 207 12.97 -4.92 8.00
N ARG A 208 13.38 -4.98 9.26
CA ARG A 208 14.50 -4.22 9.83
C ARG A 208 15.56 -5.19 10.32
N ARG A 209 16.72 -5.18 9.72
CA ARG A 209 17.86 -5.99 10.14
C ARG A 209 18.50 -5.41 11.41
N LYS A 210 19.26 -6.25 12.10
CA LYS A 210 19.98 -5.83 13.31
C LYS A 210 21.05 -4.77 13.07
N ASP A 211 21.59 -4.68 11.86
CA ASP A 211 22.55 -3.64 11.44
C ASP A 211 21.87 -2.32 11.03
N GLY A 212 20.55 -2.24 11.12
CA GLY A 212 19.78 -1.05 10.80
C GLY A 212 19.19 -1.02 9.40
N LEU A 213 19.63 -1.88 8.48
CA LEU A 213 19.13 -1.90 7.11
C LEU A 213 17.64 -2.27 7.09
N HIS A 214 16.85 -1.47 6.37
CA HIS A 214 15.43 -1.69 6.13
C HIS A 214 15.21 -2.27 4.73
N ILE A 215 14.34 -3.26 4.62
CA ILE A 215 14.00 -3.94 3.37
C ILE A 215 12.50 -4.08 3.28
N ALA A 216 11.90 -3.75 2.14
CA ALA A 216 10.50 -4.08 1.90
C ALA A 216 10.34 -4.93 0.63
N ILE A 217 9.53 -5.98 0.72
CA ILE A 217 9.21 -6.83 -0.42
C ILE A 217 7.77 -6.56 -0.83
N HIS A 218 7.58 -6.32 -2.13
CA HIS A 218 6.27 -6.04 -2.72
C HIS A 218 6.23 -6.48 -4.19
N GLU A 219 5.21 -6.05 -4.90
CA GLU A 219 5.05 -6.21 -6.35
C GLU A 219 4.58 -4.91 -7.00
N ALA A 220 4.89 -4.75 -8.29
CA ALA A 220 4.42 -3.63 -9.10
C ALA A 220 3.78 -4.13 -10.40
N GLU A 221 2.90 -3.31 -10.99
CA GLU A 221 2.22 -3.60 -12.27
C GLU A 221 1.35 -4.88 -12.24
N LEU A 222 0.53 -5.03 -11.21
CA LEU A 222 -0.42 -6.15 -11.09
C LEU A 222 -1.68 -5.88 -11.95
N ILE A 223 -1.66 -6.34 -13.19
CA ILE A 223 -2.75 -6.10 -14.18
C ILE A 223 -3.58 -7.35 -14.43
N ASP A 224 -2.99 -8.39 -15.00
CA ASP A 224 -3.67 -9.65 -15.37
C ASP A 224 -2.87 -10.85 -14.84
N TYR A 225 -2.72 -10.87 -13.55
CA TYR A 225 -2.00 -11.89 -12.81
C TYR A 225 -2.58 -12.00 -11.41
N SER A 226 -2.28 -13.07 -10.69
CA SER A 226 -2.67 -13.23 -9.29
C SER A 226 -1.67 -12.49 -8.39
N ALA A 227 -2.14 -11.74 -7.40
CA ALA A 227 -1.29 -11.18 -6.37
C ALA A 227 -0.57 -12.30 -5.60
N PHE A 228 0.60 -12.00 -5.05
CA PHE A 228 1.29 -12.97 -4.21
C PHE A 228 1.29 -12.58 -2.73
N TRP A 229 1.34 -13.60 -1.90
CA TRP A 229 1.72 -13.55 -0.49
C TRP A 229 3.13 -14.09 -0.33
N LEU A 230 3.81 -13.74 0.75
CA LEU A 230 5.07 -14.36 1.13
C LEU A 230 4.84 -15.42 2.21
N GLN A 231 5.11 -16.67 1.87
CA GLN A 231 5.07 -17.78 2.81
C GLN A 231 6.49 -18.12 3.28
N ARG A 232 6.70 -18.10 4.60
CA ARG A 232 7.96 -18.55 5.16
C ARG A 232 8.13 -20.07 4.95
N ILE A 233 9.28 -20.48 4.44
CA ILE A 233 9.60 -21.88 4.21
C ILE A 233 10.44 -22.42 5.36
N GLU A 234 11.55 -21.72 5.69
CA GLU A 234 12.49 -22.11 6.74
C GLU A 234 13.35 -20.91 7.13
N GLY A 235 13.66 -20.75 8.42
CA GLY A 235 14.49 -19.64 8.89
C GLY A 235 13.93 -18.30 8.44
N GLN A 236 14.69 -17.58 7.64
CA GLN A 236 14.31 -16.30 6.99
C GLN A 236 14.19 -16.43 5.47
N ARG A 237 13.98 -17.66 4.98
CA ARG A 237 13.68 -17.95 3.59
C ARG A 237 12.16 -17.97 3.38
N PHE A 238 11.71 -17.06 2.51
CA PHE A 238 10.33 -16.92 2.08
C PHE A 238 10.18 -17.35 0.64
N ARG A 239 8.95 -17.65 0.23
CA ARG A 239 8.59 -17.96 -1.15
C ARG A 239 7.25 -17.32 -1.49
N THR A 240 7.10 -16.91 -2.72
CA THR A 240 5.81 -16.47 -3.26
C THR A 240 4.77 -17.59 -3.14
N ARG A 241 3.55 -17.20 -2.83
CA ARG A 241 2.34 -18.01 -2.88
C ARG A 241 1.27 -17.19 -3.55
N LEU A 242 0.86 -17.59 -4.74
CA LEU A 242 -0.16 -16.87 -5.50
C LEU A 242 -1.53 -17.02 -4.84
N ALA A 243 -2.33 -15.96 -4.85
CA ALA A 243 -3.70 -16.00 -4.38
C ALA A 243 -4.52 -16.99 -5.22
N PRO A 244 -5.46 -17.72 -4.62
CA PRO A 244 -6.27 -18.71 -5.32
C PRO A 244 -7.24 -18.10 -6.31
N SER A 245 -7.76 -18.95 -7.20
CA SER A 245 -8.83 -18.67 -8.15
C SER A 245 -9.93 -19.70 -8.01
N SER A 246 -11.12 -19.40 -8.47
CA SER A 246 -12.21 -20.38 -8.65
C SER A 246 -11.88 -21.45 -9.69
N GLN A 247 -10.89 -21.19 -10.54
CA GLN A 247 -10.42 -22.08 -11.58
C GLN A 247 -9.37 -23.06 -11.05
N PRO A 248 -9.09 -24.18 -11.76
CA PRO A 248 -8.03 -25.10 -11.34
C PRO A 248 -6.62 -24.50 -11.33
N TRP A 249 -6.39 -23.42 -12.03
CA TRP A 249 -5.13 -22.65 -12.07
C TRP A 249 -5.29 -21.32 -11.28
N LYS A 250 -4.17 -20.72 -10.88
CA LYS A 250 -4.17 -19.39 -10.26
C LYS A 250 -4.02 -18.27 -11.29
N VAL A 251 -3.27 -18.54 -12.36
CA VAL A 251 -3.09 -17.61 -13.48
C VAL A 251 -3.21 -18.36 -14.80
N ARG A 252 -3.89 -17.75 -15.79
CA ARG A 252 -3.90 -18.22 -17.18
C ARG A 252 -3.64 -17.06 -18.11
N ARG A 253 -2.62 -17.19 -18.95
CA ARG A 253 -2.20 -16.19 -19.93
C ARG A 253 -1.79 -16.85 -21.24
N GLU A 254 -2.03 -16.15 -22.34
CA GLU A 254 -1.47 -16.50 -23.65
C GLU A 254 -0.12 -15.80 -23.85
N ALA A 255 0.90 -16.55 -24.31
CA ALA A 255 2.18 -15.97 -24.63
C ALA A 255 2.15 -15.20 -25.97
N PRO A 256 2.85 -14.04 -26.08
CA PRO A 256 3.80 -13.51 -25.12
C PRO A 256 3.13 -12.71 -24.00
N PHE A 257 3.67 -12.79 -22.77
CA PHE A 257 3.26 -11.95 -21.65
C PHE A 257 4.40 -11.78 -20.65
N GLU A 258 4.26 -10.82 -19.75
CA GLU A 258 5.17 -10.59 -18.63
C GLU A 258 4.39 -10.73 -17.31
N THR A 259 5.07 -11.20 -16.25
CA THR A 259 4.52 -11.23 -14.90
C THR A 259 4.60 -9.83 -14.27
N PRO A 260 3.84 -9.54 -13.20
CA PRO A 260 4.13 -8.37 -12.38
C PRO A 260 5.57 -8.39 -11.87
N TRP A 261 6.12 -7.22 -11.59
CA TRP A 261 7.42 -7.08 -10.99
C TRP A 261 7.43 -7.56 -9.53
N ARG A 262 8.47 -8.27 -9.15
CA ARG A 262 8.80 -8.56 -7.75
C ARG A 262 9.79 -7.49 -7.31
N THR A 263 9.51 -6.81 -6.20
CA THR A 263 10.28 -5.63 -5.79
C THR A 263 10.94 -5.85 -4.43
N ILE A 264 12.15 -5.32 -4.30
CA ILE A 264 12.94 -5.31 -3.08
C ILE A 264 13.39 -3.86 -2.89
N LEU A 265 12.70 -3.12 -2.02
CA LEU A 265 13.05 -1.76 -1.64
C LEU A 265 14.06 -1.80 -0.50
N ILE A 266 15.04 -0.91 -0.49
CA ILE A 266 16.15 -0.92 0.47
C ILE A 266 16.41 0.50 0.97
N GLY A 267 16.48 0.67 2.29
CA GLY A 267 16.82 1.93 2.96
C GLY A 267 17.78 1.71 4.12
N GLU A 268 18.65 2.67 4.38
CA GLU A 268 19.56 2.65 5.55
C GLU A 268 18.78 2.85 6.85
N ASP A 269 17.61 3.48 6.76
CA ASP A 269 16.64 3.72 7.82
C ASP A 269 15.21 3.71 7.26
N ALA A 270 14.23 3.99 8.09
CA ALA A 270 12.82 4.01 7.68
C ALA A 270 12.50 5.19 6.72
N PRO A 271 13.00 6.43 6.91
CA PRO A 271 12.90 7.50 5.93
C PRO A 271 13.47 7.15 4.55
N ALA A 272 14.67 6.58 4.50
CA ALA A 272 15.30 6.15 3.24
C ALA A 272 14.51 5.01 2.56
N LEU A 273 13.91 4.10 3.35
CA LEU A 273 13.01 3.08 2.80
C LEU A 273 11.76 3.70 2.18
N TYR A 274 11.15 4.72 2.82
CA TYR A 274 10.02 5.44 2.23
C TYR A 274 10.40 6.10 0.90
N ALA A 275 11.55 6.74 0.83
CA ALA A 275 12.06 7.35 -0.40
C ALA A 275 12.28 6.33 -1.55
N ALA A 276 12.50 5.05 -1.24
CA ALA A 276 12.61 3.98 -2.24
C ALA A 276 11.26 3.60 -2.87
N SER A 277 10.13 4.07 -2.36
CA SER A 277 8.78 3.71 -2.84
C SER A 277 8.51 4.18 -4.28
N ASP A 278 9.20 5.18 -4.80
CA ASP A 278 9.11 5.63 -6.19
C ASP A 278 9.45 4.51 -7.21
N ILE A 279 10.21 3.50 -6.79
CA ILE A 279 10.49 2.31 -7.61
C ILE A 279 9.19 1.62 -8.03
N ILE A 280 8.20 1.55 -7.14
CA ILE A 280 6.90 0.93 -7.44
C ILE A 280 6.20 1.65 -8.60
N LEU A 281 6.26 2.99 -8.64
CA LEU A 281 5.76 3.76 -9.78
C LEU A 281 6.59 3.53 -11.04
N ASN A 282 7.92 3.61 -10.93
CA ASN A 282 8.85 3.50 -12.05
C ASN A 282 8.81 2.14 -12.76
N LEU A 283 8.33 1.11 -12.10
CA LEU A 283 8.13 -0.23 -12.67
C LEU A 283 6.80 -0.38 -13.42
N ASN A 284 5.92 0.62 -13.38
CA ASN A 284 4.69 0.65 -14.16
C ASN A 284 4.88 1.41 -15.48
N GLU A 285 4.05 1.10 -16.47
CA GLU A 285 4.04 1.80 -17.75
C GLU A 285 3.61 3.28 -17.58
N PRO A 286 4.04 4.17 -18.47
CA PRO A 286 3.56 5.55 -18.51
C PRO A 286 2.05 5.66 -18.65
N ASN A 287 1.51 6.84 -18.32
CA ASN A 287 0.09 7.17 -18.43
C ASN A 287 -0.49 6.80 -19.80
N ARG A 288 -1.49 5.91 -19.82
CA ARG A 288 -2.21 5.45 -21.00
C ARG A 288 -3.50 6.24 -21.27
N LEU A 289 -3.96 7.06 -20.32
CA LEU A 289 -5.23 7.78 -20.42
C LEU A 289 -5.10 9.12 -21.16
N GLY A 290 -3.87 9.63 -21.31
CA GLY A 290 -3.63 10.96 -21.89
C GLY A 290 -4.01 12.08 -20.93
N ASP A 291 -4.88 12.99 -21.33
CA ASP A 291 -5.31 14.13 -20.50
C ASP A 291 -6.26 13.67 -19.38
N VAL A 292 -5.87 13.96 -18.13
CA VAL A 292 -6.64 13.67 -16.91
C VAL A 292 -7.02 14.95 -16.15
N SER A 293 -6.89 16.12 -16.78
CA SER A 293 -7.14 17.45 -16.17
C SER A 293 -8.59 17.68 -15.74
N TRP A 294 -9.50 16.77 -16.12
CA TRP A 294 -10.88 16.74 -15.69
C TRP A 294 -11.05 16.36 -14.20
N PHE A 295 -10.04 15.78 -13.57
CA PHE A 295 -9.97 15.55 -12.13
C PHE A 295 -8.94 16.48 -11.49
N LYS A 296 -9.21 16.92 -10.26
CA LYS A 296 -8.28 17.72 -9.43
C LYS A 296 -8.28 17.17 -8.01
N PRO A 297 -7.09 17.00 -7.40
CA PRO A 297 -6.99 16.67 -5.99
C PRO A 297 -7.75 17.64 -5.09
N HIS A 298 -8.52 17.11 -4.15
CA HIS A 298 -9.34 17.94 -3.25
C HIS A 298 -9.67 17.21 -1.94
N LYS A 299 -10.15 17.96 -0.96
CA LYS A 299 -10.75 17.40 0.25
C LYS A 299 -12.27 17.29 0.09
N TYR A 300 -12.86 16.28 0.70
CA TYR A 300 -14.29 16.03 0.67
C TYR A 300 -14.88 15.84 2.06
N VAL A 301 -16.17 16.00 2.19
CA VAL A 301 -16.97 15.70 3.39
C VAL A 301 -18.07 14.71 3.05
N GLY A 302 -18.67 14.07 4.04
CA GLY A 302 -19.78 13.15 3.78
C GLY A 302 -20.46 12.63 5.04
N ILE A 303 -21.58 11.97 4.86
CA ILE A 303 -22.41 11.42 5.94
C ILE A 303 -21.81 10.17 6.61
N TRP A 304 -20.73 9.64 6.04
CA TRP A 304 -20.09 8.36 6.39
C TRP A 304 -19.84 8.17 7.89
N TRP A 305 -19.29 9.17 8.60
CA TRP A 305 -19.04 9.03 10.04
C TRP A 305 -20.33 8.85 10.85
N GLY A 306 -21.40 9.55 10.46
CA GLY A 306 -22.73 9.39 11.08
C GLY A 306 -23.29 7.99 10.91
N MET A 307 -22.94 7.28 9.83
CA MET A 307 -23.28 5.86 9.64
C MET A 307 -22.53 4.98 10.62
N HIS A 308 -21.21 5.17 10.74
CA HIS A 308 -20.36 4.41 11.67
C HIS A 308 -20.72 4.65 13.15
N LEU A 309 -21.16 5.86 13.48
CA LEU A 309 -21.69 6.17 14.81
C LEU A 309 -23.09 5.56 15.09
N GLY A 310 -23.77 5.01 14.06
CA GLY A 310 -25.14 4.52 14.19
C GLY A 310 -26.19 5.63 14.30
N LYS A 311 -25.81 6.90 14.02
CA LYS A 311 -26.74 8.03 13.89
C LYS A 311 -27.66 7.82 12.70
N TRP A 312 -27.10 7.30 11.58
CA TRP A 312 -27.78 6.99 10.34
C TRP A 312 -27.55 5.55 9.90
N SER A 313 -28.32 5.10 8.91
CA SER A 313 -28.19 3.80 8.24
C SER A 313 -28.02 3.98 6.75
N TRP A 314 -27.31 3.04 6.10
CA TRP A 314 -27.13 3.02 4.64
C TRP A 314 -28.41 2.65 3.89
N ASN A 315 -29.27 1.79 4.47
CA ASN A 315 -30.52 1.38 3.86
C ASN A 315 -31.66 2.33 4.17
N ALA A 316 -32.67 2.38 3.30
CA ALA A 316 -33.89 3.13 3.50
C ALA A 316 -34.59 2.74 4.82
N GLY A 317 -35.22 3.71 5.46
CA GLY A 317 -35.93 3.54 6.74
C GLY A 317 -35.86 4.80 7.63
N PRO A 318 -36.33 4.69 8.88
CA PRO A 318 -36.44 5.85 9.78
C PRO A 318 -35.10 6.54 10.10
N LYS A 319 -33.99 5.85 9.94
CA LYS A 319 -32.63 6.36 10.16
C LYS A 319 -31.84 6.54 8.85
N HIS A 320 -32.49 6.51 7.68
CA HIS A 320 -31.78 6.64 6.43
C HIS A 320 -30.95 7.92 6.38
N GLY A 321 -29.63 7.77 6.15
CA GLY A 321 -28.70 8.90 6.13
C GLY A 321 -28.65 9.60 4.78
N ALA A 322 -28.79 8.83 3.69
CA ALA A 322 -28.69 9.35 2.33
C ALA A 322 -30.02 9.99 1.87
N THR A 323 -30.42 11.05 2.55
CA THR A 323 -31.60 11.84 2.19
C THR A 323 -31.21 13.10 1.42
N THR A 324 -32.13 13.61 0.60
CA THR A 324 -31.94 14.89 -0.10
C THR A 324 -31.58 16.02 0.87
N GLN A 325 -32.20 16.06 2.05
CA GLN A 325 -31.92 17.14 3.03
C GLN A 325 -30.52 17.03 3.61
N ASN A 326 -30.09 15.84 4.05
CA ASN A 326 -28.73 15.63 4.56
C ASN A 326 -27.69 15.98 3.48
N ALA A 327 -27.92 15.59 2.23
CA ALA A 327 -27.03 15.98 1.12
C ALA A 327 -26.91 17.49 0.98
N ILE A 328 -28.01 18.23 1.01
CA ILE A 328 -28.03 19.71 0.96
C ILE A 328 -27.26 20.32 2.14
N ASP A 329 -27.46 19.82 3.37
CA ASP A 329 -26.80 20.32 4.57
C ASP A 329 -25.26 20.14 4.48
N TYR A 330 -24.80 19.00 3.92
CA TYR A 330 -23.36 18.76 3.69
C TYR A 330 -22.81 19.59 2.52
N ILE A 331 -23.59 19.83 1.47
CA ILE A 331 -23.20 20.73 0.37
C ILE A 331 -23.03 22.17 0.88
N ASP A 332 -23.92 22.66 1.72
CA ASP A 332 -23.78 23.97 2.33
C ASP A 332 -22.52 24.08 3.19
N PHE A 333 -22.23 23.06 4.01
CA PHE A 333 -21.01 22.98 4.79
C PHE A 333 -19.76 22.92 3.90
N ALA A 334 -19.78 22.10 2.85
CA ALA A 334 -18.66 22.02 1.90
C ALA A 334 -18.38 23.38 1.21
N ALA A 335 -19.44 24.06 0.77
CA ALA A 335 -19.32 25.39 0.14
C ALA A 335 -18.77 26.46 1.10
N GLU A 336 -19.26 26.47 2.37
CA GLU A 336 -18.81 27.39 3.41
C GLU A 336 -17.30 27.24 3.69
N HIS A 337 -16.81 25.98 3.71
CA HIS A 337 -15.47 25.59 4.14
C HIS A 337 -14.54 25.20 2.98
N ARG A 338 -14.96 25.40 1.73
CA ARG A 338 -14.16 25.17 0.50
C ARG A 338 -13.70 23.72 0.32
N PHE A 339 -14.52 22.76 0.76
CA PHE A 339 -14.34 21.37 0.39
C PHE A 339 -14.81 21.16 -1.05
N GLY A 340 -14.06 20.36 -1.83
CA GLY A 340 -14.31 20.21 -3.26
C GLY A 340 -15.54 19.37 -3.57
N SER A 341 -15.84 18.36 -2.74
CA SER A 341 -16.95 17.46 -2.99
C SER A 341 -17.64 16.93 -1.73
N VAL A 342 -18.83 16.35 -1.95
CA VAL A 342 -19.64 15.72 -0.91
C VAL A 342 -19.93 14.26 -1.29
N LEU A 343 -19.59 13.34 -0.41
CA LEU A 343 -19.87 11.90 -0.52
C LEU A 343 -21.16 11.55 0.23
N ILE A 344 -22.12 10.94 -0.46
CA ILE A 344 -23.35 10.46 0.13
C ILE A 344 -23.47 8.95 -0.12
N GLU A 345 -23.07 8.16 0.86
CA GLU A 345 -23.19 6.69 0.80
C GLU A 345 -24.62 6.24 1.10
N GLY A 346 -25.05 5.10 0.55
CA GLY A 346 -26.37 4.55 0.81
C GLY A 346 -27.50 5.17 0.01
N TRP A 347 -27.21 5.96 -1.04
CA TRP A 347 -28.19 6.68 -1.82
C TRP A 347 -29.03 5.80 -2.76
N ASN A 348 -28.47 4.64 -3.18
CA ASN A 348 -29.05 3.75 -4.19
C ASN A 348 -29.74 2.53 -3.59
N GLU A 349 -30.69 1.96 -4.32
CA GLU A 349 -31.42 0.75 -3.91
C GLU A 349 -30.52 -0.49 -3.81
N GLY A 350 -30.79 -1.38 -2.86
CA GLY A 350 -30.21 -2.71 -2.76
C GLY A 350 -29.32 -2.95 -1.54
N TRP A 351 -29.15 -1.96 -0.66
CA TRP A 351 -28.37 -2.10 0.56
C TRP A 351 -28.91 -3.21 1.48
N TRP A 352 -28.00 -3.93 2.12
CA TRP A 352 -28.24 -5.09 2.98
C TRP A 352 -28.93 -6.28 2.28
N SER A 353 -28.88 -6.32 0.95
CA SER A 353 -29.25 -7.53 0.22
C SER A 353 -28.17 -8.59 0.37
N GLU A 354 -28.56 -9.86 0.36
CA GLU A 354 -27.62 -10.98 0.44
C GLU A 354 -26.62 -10.92 -0.73
N SER A 355 -25.32 -10.90 -0.42
CA SER A 355 -24.21 -10.84 -1.40
C SER A 355 -24.35 -9.72 -2.45
N GLY A 356 -24.94 -8.58 -2.07
CA GLY A 356 -25.09 -7.44 -2.98
C GLY A 356 -25.94 -7.72 -4.24
N ARG A 357 -26.72 -8.79 -4.28
CA ARG A 357 -27.46 -9.23 -5.47
C ARG A 357 -28.51 -8.25 -5.99
N ASN A 358 -28.97 -7.33 -5.13
CA ASN A 358 -30.02 -6.37 -5.46
C ASN A 358 -29.54 -4.94 -5.63
N PHE A 359 -28.24 -4.68 -5.63
CA PHE A 359 -27.71 -3.34 -5.87
C PHE A 359 -28.10 -2.85 -7.28
N LYS A 360 -28.58 -1.60 -7.33
CA LYS A 360 -28.92 -0.88 -8.55
C LYS A 360 -28.10 0.41 -8.57
N PHE A 361 -27.05 0.44 -9.35
CA PHE A 361 -26.07 1.54 -9.34
C PHE A 361 -26.53 2.83 -10.07
N ALA A 362 -27.75 2.85 -10.60
CA ALA A 362 -28.36 4.01 -11.26
C ALA A 362 -29.79 4.30 -10.77
N VAL A 363 -30.20 3.72 -9.62
CA VAL A 363 -31.56 3.90 -9.05
C VAL A 363 -31.45 4.38 -7.62
N ALA A 364 -31.83 5.63 -7.39
CA ALA A 364 -31.87 6.23 -6.06
C ALA A 364 -33.08 5.73 -5.23
N TYR A 365 -32.92 5.72 -3.91
CA TYR A 365 -34.07 5.61 -3.01
C TYR A 365 -35.03 6.80 -3.17
N PRO A 366 -36.33 6.66 -2.89
CA PRO A 366 -37.33 7.72 -3.13
C PRO A 366 -37.11 9.04 -2.36
N ASP A 367 -36.36 8.99 -1.27
CA ASP A 367 -36.02 10.16 -0.44
C ASP A 367 -34.69 10.83 -0.85
N PHE A 368 -34.04 10.34 -1.94
CA PHE A 368 -32.82 10.89 -2.50
C PHE A 368 -33.08 11.42 -3.94
N ASP A 369 -33.28 12.73 -4.07
CA ASP A 369 -33.52 13.42 -5.34
C ASP A 369 -32.20 13.90 -5.94
N MET A 370 -31.61 13.07 -6.81
CA MET A 370 -30.30 13.38 -7.43
C MET A 370 -30.38 14.61 -8.36
N ASP A 371 -31.50 14.86 -9.05
CA ASP A 371 -31.67 16.04 -9.91
C ASP A 371 -31.55 17.31 -9.08
N ARG A 372 -32.27 17.37 -7.95
CA ARG A 372 -32.25 18.51 -7.03
C ARG A 372 -30.88 18.67 -6.36
N ILE A 373 -30.27 17.59 -5.89
CA ILE A 373 -28.97 17.60 -5.23
C ILE A 373 -27.88 18.10 -6.16
N ALA A 374 -27.80 17.55 -7.38
CA ALA A 374 -26.77 17.94 -8.35
C ALA A 374 -26.94 19.39 -8.83
N ALA A 375 -28.18 19.85 -9.03
CA ALA A 375 -28.45 21.24 -9.38
C ALA A 375 -28.03 22.18 -8.24
N TYR A 376 -28.30 21.82 -6.99
CA TYR A 376 -27.93 22.59 -5.82
C TYR A 376 -26.41 22.65 -5.64
N ALA A 377 -25.72 21.51 -5.73
CA ALA A 377 -24.27 21.41 -5.60
C ALA A 377 -23.54 22.28 -6.66
N ARG A 378 -23.96 22.20 -7.93
CA ARG A 378 -23.44 23.08 -8.99
C ARG A 378 -23.66 24.56 -8.68
N GLY A 379 -24.82 24.93 -8.15
CA GLY A 379 -25.12 26.32 -7.75
C GLY A 379 -24.21 26.82 -6.61
N LYS A 380 -23.65 25.92 -5.82
CA LYS A 380 -22.71 26.21 -4.72
C LYS A 380 -21.23 26.06 -5.12
N GLY A 381 -20.93 25.55 -6.30
CA GLY A 381 -19.57 25.26 -6.73
C GLY A 381 -18.94 24.04 -6.02
N VAL A 382 -19.76 23.08 -5.59
CA VAL A 382 -19.36 21.83 -4.93
C VAL A 382 -19.67 20.67 -5.85
N GLU A 383 -18.78 19.68 -5.95
CA GLU A 383 -19.01 18.46 -6.71
C GLU A 383 -19.71 17.38 -5.87
N ILE A 384 -20.38 16.46 -6.52
CA ILE A 384 -20.83 15.23 -5.89
C ILE A 384 -19.76 14.17 -6.11
N MET A 385 -19.32 13.52 -5.06
CA MET A 385 -18.53 12.29 -5.13
C MET A 385 -19.50 11.10 -5.11
N GLY A 386 -19.46 10.29 -6.15
CA GLY A 386 -20.31 9.12 -6.25
C GLY A 386 -19.90 8.01 -5.29
N HIS A 387 -20.81 7.06 -5.06
CA HIS A 387 -20.54 5.88 -4.24
C HIS A 387 -21.13 4.63 -4.88
N HIS A 388 -20.31 3.59 -5.02
CA HIS A 388 -20.71 2.27 -5.50
C HIS A 388 -20.22 1.18 -4.54
N GLU A 389 -21.08 0.79 -3.59
CA GLU A 389 -20.84 -0.42 -2.77
C GLU A 389 -21.30 -1.66 -3.54
N THR A 390 -20.44 -2.64 -3.66
CA THR A 390 -20.72 -3.88 -4.41
C THR A 390 -21.10 -5.06 -3.51
N ALA A 391 -20.85 -4.99 -2.20
CA ALA A 391 -20.88 -6.11 -1.27
C ALA A 391 -20.15 -7.35 -1.82
N GLY A 392 -19.03 -7.11 -2.53
CA GLY A 392 -18.23 -8.15 -3.17
C GLY A 392 -18.84 -8.78 -4.43
N ASN A 393 -19.98 -8.28 -4.93
CA ASN A 393 -20.58 -8.78 -6.17
C ASN A 393 -19.99 -8.05 -7.39
N ALA A 394 -18.73 -8.34 -7.72
CA ALA A 394 -18.02 -7.74 -8.85
C ALA A 394 -18.71 -8.04 -10.19
N GLY A 395 -19.27 -9.26 -10.36
CA GLY A 395 -19.98 -9.62 -11.58
C GLY A 395 -21.23 -8.78 -11.83
N LEU A 396 -22.03 -8.49 -10.79
CA LEU A 396 -23.18 -7.59 -10.91
C LEU A 396 -22.73 -6.16 -11.23
N TYR A 397 -21.65 -5.71 -10.58
CA TYR A 397 -21.11 -4.38 -10.81
C TYR A 397 -20.64 -4.21 -12.25
N GLU A 398 -19.86 -5.16 -12.78
CA GLU A 398 -19.41 -5.13 -14.19
C GLU A 398 -20.58 -5.06 -15.18
N ARG A 399 -21.67 -5.81 -14.95
CA ARG A 399 -22.85 -5.76 -15.82
C ARG A 399 -23.59 -4.42 -15.82
N GLN A 400 -23.52 -3.66 -14.70
CA GLN A 400 -24.18 -2.36 -14.57
C GLN A 400 -23.24 -1.18 -14.81
N LEU A 401 -21.95 -1.41 -14.96
CA LEU A 401 -20.88 -0.41 -14.90
C LEU A 401 -21.11 0.75 -15.86
N GLU A 402 -21.42 0.47 -17.12
CA GLU A 402 -21.68 1.49 -18.13
C GLU A 402 -22.87 2.38 -17.74
N GLY A 403 -23.99 1.77 -17.40
CA GLY A 403 -25.19 2.51 -16.98
C GLY A 403 -24.99 3.30 -15.69
N ALA A 404 -24.14 2.83 -14.80
CA ALA A 404 -23.78 3.50 -13.55
C ALA A 404 -22.91 4.73 -13.82
N TYR A 405 -21.93 4.63 -14.70
CA TYR A 405 -21.08 5.77 -15.08
C TYR A 405 -21.81 6.77 -15.97
N ASP A 406 -22.66 6.34 -16.91
CA ASP A 406 -23.57 7.20 -17.65
C ASP A 406 -24.49 8.02 -16.73
N TYR A 407 -24.99 7.36 -15.66
CA TYR A 407 -25.80 8.04 -14.65
C TYR A 407 -25.00 9.16 -13.98
N TYR A 408 -23.78 8.90 -13.53
CA TYR A 408 -22.93 9.90 -12.89
C TYR A 408 -22.47 11.00 -13.85
N GLN A 409 -22.11 10.67 -15.07
CA GLN A 409 -21.68 11.65 -16.07
C GLN A 409 -22.78 12.69 -16.35
N ARG A 410 -24.07 12.28 -16.39
CA ARG A 410 -25.20 13.21 -16.55
C ARG A 410 -25.27 14.26 -15.45
N TYR A 411 -24.80 13.95 -14.26
CA TYR A 411 -24.80 14.86 -13.11
C TYR A 411 -23.47 15.60 -12.89
N GLY A 412 -22.45 15.34 -13.71
CA GLY A 412 -21.14 15.97 -13.60
C GLY A 412 -20.34 15.45 -12.42
N VAL A 413 -20.45 14.15 -12.11
CA VAL A 413 -19.65 13.47 -11.09
C VAL A 413 -18.34 13.04 -11.71
N HIS A 414 -17.21 13.49 -11.13
CA HIS A 414 -15.86 13.18 -11.61
C HIS A 414 -15.03 12.33 -10.64
N SER A 415 -15.60 11.91 -9.54
CA SER A 415 -14.95 10.98 -8.61
C SER A 415 -15.97 10.02 -8.01
N VAL A 416 -15.55 8.77 -7.80
CA VAL A 416 -16.39 7.70 -7.24
C VAL A 416 -15.59 6.94 -6.19
N LYS A 417 -16.15 6.79 -5.00
CA LYS A 417 -15.71 5.82 -4.01
C LYS A 417 -16.35 4.47 -4.34
N THR A 418 -15.56 3.43 -4.55
CA THR A 418 -16.05 2.06 -4.71
C THR A 418 -15.81 1.26 -3.43
N GLY A 419 -16.71 0.34 -3.08
CA GLY A 419 -16.59 -0.56 -1.94
C GLY A 419 -16.76 -2.03 -2.36
N TYR A 420 -16.04 -2.92 -1.69
CA TYR A 420 -16.10 -4.36 -1.91
C TYR A 420 -16.28 -5.11 -0.58
N VAL A 421 -17.15 -4.60 0.28
CA VAL A 421 -17.45 -5.25 1.57
C VAL A 421 -18.03 -6.64 1.29
N ALA A 422 -17.29 -7.68 1.65
CA ALA A 422 -17.70 -9.06 1.43
C ALA A 422 -17.34 -9.94 2.64
N ASN A 423 -18.08 -11.01 2.84
CA ASN A 423 -17.75 -12.01 3.85
C ASN A 423 -16.68 -12.98 3.33
N ALA A 424 -15.76 -13.39 4.21
CA ALA A 424 -14.75 -14.40 3.96
C ALA A 424 -13.86 -14.12 2.73
N GLY A 425 -13.65 -12.83 2.36
CA GLY A 425 -12.76 -12.40 1.28
C GLY A 425 -13.07 -12.97 -0.09
N VAL A 426 -14.27 -13.52 -0.26
CA VAL A 426 -14.72 -14.17 -1.47
C VAL A 426 -15.60 -13.20 -2.25
N VAL A 427 -15.23 -12.96 -3.50
CA VAL A 427 -15.91 -12.05 -4.41
C VAL A 427 -16.77 -12.86 -5.39
N LEU A 428 -18.00 -12.45 -5.60
CA LEU A 428 -18.90 -13.11 -6.52
C LEU A 428 -18.63 -12.63 -7.96
N ARG A 429 -18.24 -13.58 -8.81
CA ARG A 429 -18.13 -13.43 -10.26
C ARG A 429 -19.28 -14.19 -10.93
N GLU A 430 -19.77 -13.71 -12.03
CA GLU A 430 -20.71 -14.42 -12.89
C GLU A 430 -20.10 -14.65 -14.27
N ASP A 431 -20.07 -15.90 -14.70
CA ASP A 431 -19.60 -16.27 -16.03
C ASP A 431 -20.68 -15.93 -17.10
N PRO A 432 -20.31 -15.81 -18.39
CA PRO A 432 -21.26 -15.44 -19.45
C PRO A 432 -22.49 -16.36 -19.59
N ASP A 433 -22.41 -17.59 -19.10
CA ASP A 433 -23.51 -18.54 -19.06
C ASP A 433 -24.44 -18.42 -17.84
N GLY A 434 -24.15 -17.43 -16.95
CA GLY A 434 -24.89 -17.20 -15.71
C GLY A 434 -24.40 -18.04 -14.53
N THR A 435 -23.33 -18.81 -14.69
CA THR A 435 -22.74 -19.58 -13.58
C THR A 435 -22.02 -18.66 -12.61
N GLU A 436 -22.41 -18.71 -11.34
CA GLU A 436 -21.74 -17.96 -10.28
C GLU A 436 -20.47 -18.67 -9.80
N GLN A 437 -19.37 -17.93 -9.66
CA GLN A 437 -18.09 -18.36 -9.16
C GLN A 437 -17.67 -17.48 -7.98
N TRP A 438 -16.98 -18.07 -7.01
CA TRP A 438 -16.41 -17.35 -5.87
C TRP A 438 -14.92 -17.17 -6.06
N GLU A 439 -14.49 -15.93 -6.22
CA GLU A 439 -13.09 -15.56 -6.42
C GLU A 439 -12.48 -15.02 -5.13
N PHE A 440 -11.17 -15.16 -5.01
CA PHE A 440 -10.44 -14.50 -3.95
C PHE A 440 -10.18 -13.03 -4.33
N HIS A 441 -10.26 -12.10 -3.34
CA HIS A 441 -10.24 -10.65 -3.60
C HIS A 441 -8.92 -10.13 -4.20
N ASP A 442 -7.83 -10.89 -4.17
CA ASP A 442 -6.53 -10.57 -4.78
C ASP A 442 -6.07 -11.63 -5.81
N GLY A 443 -7.00 -12.47 -6.30
CA GLY A 443 -6.77 -13.35 -7.43
C GLY A 443 -6.72 -12.64 -8.78
N GLN A 444 -6.37 -13.38 -9.85
CA GLN A 444 -6.25 -12.83 -11.22
C GLN A 444 -7.52 -12.13 -11.69
N TYR A 445 -8.71 -12.66 -11.37
CA TYR A 445 -9.97 -12.04 -11.74
C TYR A 445 -10.09 -10.63 -11.19
N MET A 446 -9.80 -10.43 -9.90
CA MET A 446 -9.92 -9.12 -9.26
C MET A 446 -8.83 -8.15 -9.73
N ALA A 447 -7.62 -8.63 -10.04
CA ALA A 447 -6.60 -7.78 -10.66
C ALA A 447 -7.11 -7.20 -12.00
N ARG A 448 -7.73 -8.03 -12.85
CA ARG A 448 -8.37 -7.58 -14.10
C ARG A 448 -9.57 -6.67 -13.85
N HIS A 449 -10.42 -7.01 -12.87
CA HIS A 449 -11.61 -6.24 -12.51
C HIS A 449 -11.26 -4.78 -12.16
N HIS A 450 -10.28 -4.56 -11.28
CA HIS A 450 -9.89 -3.21 -10.87
C HIS A 450 -9.29 -2.40 -12.04
N VAL A 451 -8.56 -3.03 -12.94
CA VAL A 451 -8.07 -2.36 -14.17
C VAL A 451 -9.23 -2.02 -15.09
N HIS A 452 -10.16 -2.96 -15.32
CA HIS A 452 -11.35 -2.73 -16.12
C HIS A 452 -12.21 -1.57 -15.58
N VAL A 453 -12.45 -1.55 -14.27
CA VAL A 453 -13.16 -0.43 -13.60
C VAL A 453 -12.43 0.90 -13.85
N ALA A 454 -11.10 0.94 -13.74
CA ALA A 454 -10.32 2.14 -14.00
C ALA A 454 -10.41 2.62 -15.45
N GLU A 455 -10.28 1.71 -16.42
CA GLU A 455 -10.37 2.02 -17.85
C GLU A 455 -11.76 2.55 -18.21
N ARG A 456 -12.84 1.86 -17.78
CA ARG A 456 -14.22 2.32 -18.04
C ARG A 456 -14.51 3.65 -17.34
N ALA A 457 -14.07 3.83 -16.09
CA ALA A 457 -14.23 5.09 -15.37
C ALA A 457 -13.54 6.26 -16.10
N ALA A 458 -12.33 6.03 -16.64
CA ALA A 458 -11.60 7.05 -17.39
C ALA A 458 -12.33 7.52 -18.64
N GLU A 459 -13.00 6.62 -19.38
CA GLU A 459 -13.81 6.95 -20.55
C GLU A 459 -14.99 7.87 -20.20
N HIS A 460 -15.48 7.78 -18.95
CA HIS A 460 -16.51 8.66 -18.41
C HIS A 460 -15.95 9.86 -17.61
N GLN A 461 -14.62 10.07 -17.62
CA GLN A 461 -13.93 11.13 -16.86
C GLN A 461 -14.19 11.01 -15.35
N ILE A 462 -14.08 9.79 -14.81
CA ILE A 462 -14.30 9.49 -13.40
C ILE A 462 -13.01 8.96 -12.78
N ALA A 463 -12.63 9.55 -11.64
CA ALA A 463 -11.55 9.11 -10.77
C ALA A 463 -12.07 8.11 -9.72
N ILE A 464 -11.27 7.12 -9.38
CA ILE A 464 -11.63 6.06 -8.46
C ILE A 464 -10.87 6.17 -7.14
N ASN A 465 -11.62 6.22 -6.04
CA ASN A 465 -11.16 5.97 -4.68
C ASN A 465 -11.67 4.58 -4.26
N ALA A 466 -10.79 3.58 -4.24
CA ALA A 466 -11.19 2.19 -4.01
C ALA A 466 -11.06 1.81 -2.53
N HIS A 467 -12.17 1.45 -1.89
CA HIS A 467 -12.23 0.86 -0.55
C HIS A 467 -12.40 -0.65 -0.63
N GLU A 468 -11.91 -1.37 0.37
CA GLU A 468 -11.71 -2.84 0.38
C GLU A 468 -11.09 -3.34 -0.95
N PRO A 469 -10.06 -2.67 -1.46
CA PRO A 469 -9.52 -2.92 -2.79
C PRO A 469 -8.56 -4.10 -2.80
N ILE A 470 -8.12 -4.48 -4.00
CA ILE A 470 -6.84 -5.18 -4.14
C ILE A 470 -5.70 -4.21 -3.77
N LYS A 471 -4.57 -4.74 -3.25
CA LYS A 471 -3.40 -3.91 -2.89
C LYS A 471 -2.94 -3.00 -4.02
N ASP A 472 -2.41 -1.83 -3.67
CA ASP A 472 -1.81 -0.94 -4.65
C ASP A 472 -0.46 -1.51 -5.15
N THR A 473 -0.18 -1.34 -6.42
CA THR A 473 1.05 -1.79 -7.09
C THR A 473 1.59 -0.73 -8.06
N GLY A 474 1.28 0.55 -7.80
CA GLY A 474 1.75 1.69 -8.57
C GLY A 474 0.99 1.92 -9.87
N LEU A 475 -0.14 1.24 -10.10
CA LEU A 475 -0.95 1.37 -11.32
C LEU A 475 -1.43 2.80 -11.59
N ARG A 476 -1.40 3.69 -10.60
CA ARG A 476 -1.71 5.11 -10.76
C ARG A 476 -0.77 5.86 -11.72
N ARG A 477 0.41 5.31 -12.03
CA ARG A 477 1.26 5.84 -13.12
C ARG A 477 0.62 5.60 -14.48
N THR A 478 0.12 4.39 -14.72
CA THR A 478 -0.49 3.95 -15.98
C THR A 478 -1.94 4.42 -16.11
N TYR A 479 -2.68 4.39 -15.00
CA TYR A 479 -4.08 4.80 -14.85
C TYR A 479 -4.19 5.85 -13.74
N PRO A 480 -3.85 7.13 -14.02
CA PRO A 480 -3.87 8.19 -13.01
C PRO A 480 -5.22 8.39 -12.32
N ASN A 481 -6.31 8.00 -12.96
CA ASN A 481 -7.65 8.04 -12.36
C ASN A 481 -7.86 7.02 -11.21
N LEU A 482 -6.94 6.09 -10.97
CA LEU A 482 -6.85 5.33 -9.71
C LEU A 482 -6.17 6.21 -8.66
N VAL A 483 -6.90 7.15 -8.08
CA VAL A 483 -6.29 8.24 -7.31
C VAL A 483 -5.83 7.81 -5.93
N THR A 484 -6.60 6.94 -5.26
CA THR A 484 -6.26 6.45 -3.92
C THR A 484 -6.97 5.12 -3.64
N ARG A 485 -6.51 4.43 -2.60
CA ARG A 485 -7.09 3.17 -2.12
C ARG A 485 -7.08 3.14 -0.59
N GLU A 486 -8.05 2.44 0.00
CA GLU A 486 -7.95 2.04 1.39
C GLU A 486 -6.88 0.92 1.53
N GLY A 487 -7.25 -0.34 1.65
CA GLY A 487 -6.33 -1.48 1.72
C GLY A 487 -5.47 -1.51 2.99
N ALA A 488 -6.02 -1.02 4.10
CA ALA A 488 -5.55 -1.14 5.48
C ALA A 488 -6.70 -0.73 6.41
N ARG A 489 -6.58 -0.95 7.72
CA ARG A 489 -7.58 -0.44 8.68
C ARG A 489 -7.64 1.07 8.65
N GLY A 490 -8.79 1.63 8.20
CA GLY A 490 -9.08 3.04 8.20
C GLY A 490 -9.62 3.57 9.53
N THR A 491 -10.04 4.83 9.53
CA THR A 491 -10.59 5.50 10.73
C THR A 491 -11.91 4.87 11.23
N GLU A 492 -12.65 4.13 10.41
CA GLU A 492 -13.87 3.44 10.83
C GLU A 492 -13.66 2.49 12.01
N TYR A 493 -12.49 1.85 12.07
CA TYR A 493 -12.12 1.01 13.22
C TYR A 493 -11.95 1.78 14.52
N MET A 494 -11.78 3.10 14.47
CA MET A 494 -11.84 3.97 15.64
C MET A 494 -13.27 4.09 16.18
N ALA A 495 -14.29 3.97 15.30
CA ALA A 495 -15.69 4.04 15.75
C ALA A 495 -16.12 2.77 16.51
N TRP A 496 -15.74 1.58 16.00
CA TRP A 496 -16.31 0.30 16.48
C TRP A 496 -15.30 -0.86 16.52
N GLY A 497 -14.07 -0.70 16.07
CA GLY A 497 -13.07 -1.77 16.06
C GLY A 497 -12.73 -2.32 17.44
N GLU A 498 -12.51 -3.64 17.54
CA GLU A 498 -12.09 -4.33 18.74
C GLU A 498 -10.79 -5.13 18.49
N PRO A 499 -9.64 -4.63 18.93
CA PRO A 499 -9.40 -3.30 19.49
C PRO A 499 -9.50 -2.19 18.43
N PRO A 500 -9.63 -0.90 18.80
CA PRO A 500 -9.48 0.22 17.87
C PRO A 500 -8.04 0.30 17.35
N ASN A 501 -7.79 1.12 16.31
CA ASN A 501 -6.43 1.36 15.85
C ASN A 501 -5.61 2.01 16.99
N PRO A 502 -4.45 1.45 17.37
CA PRO A 502 -3.58 2.06 18.37
C PRO A 502 -2.88 3.31 17.81
N PRO A 503 -2.34 4.20 18.66
CA PRO A 503 -1.58 5.36 18.21
C PRO A 503 -0.39 5.05 17.30
N SER A 504 0.19 3.86 17.42
CA SER A 504 1.29 3.36 16.58
C SER A 504 0.86 2.99 15.15
N HIS A 505 -0.46 3.00 14.83
CA HIS A 505 -0.97 2.48 13.58
C HIS A 505 -0.48 3.30 12.37
N GLU A 506 -0.74 4.61 12.34
CA GLU A 506 -0.33 5.46 11.22
C GLU A 506 1.21 5.55 11.07
N PRO A 507 2.04 5.64 12.15
CA PRO A 507 3.49 5.49 12.04
C PRO A 507 3.94 4.12 11.50
N THR A 508 3.14 3.06 11.67
CA THR A 508 3.39 1.77 11.02
C THR A 508 3.03 1.82 9.54
N LEU A 509 1.87 2.37 9.20
CA LEU A 509 1.38 2.41 7.81
C LEU A 509 2.30 3.20 6.89
N LEU A 510 2.92 4.28 7.36
CA LEU A 510 3.82 5.10 6.55
C LEU A 510 4.99 4.28 5.97
N PHE A 511 5.55 3.36 6.75
CA PHE A 511 6.72 2.55 6.38
C PHE A 511 6.37 1.10 5.98
N THR A 512 5.10 0.82 5.77
CA THR A 512 4.59 -0.49 5.35
C THR A 512 3.61 -0.32 4.20
N ARG A 513 2.29 -0.18 4.47
CA ARG A 513 1.23 -0.06 3.48
C ARG A 513 1.48 1.09 2.47
N MET A 514 1.94 2.25 2.93
CA MET A 514 2.13 3.42 2.08
C MET A 514 3.35 3.36 1.17
N LEU A 515 4.22 2.37 1.34
CA LEU A 515 5.27 2.09 0.34
C LEU A 515 4.70 1.71 -1.02
N SER A 516 3.45 1.25 -1.09
CA SER A 516 2.77 0.90 -2.33
C SER A 516 1.98 2.06 -2.97
N GLY A 517 1.65 3.11 -2.22
CA GLY A 517 0.92 4.28 -2.74
C GLY A 517 -0.03 4.94 -1.75
N PRO A 518 -0.83 5.91 -2.20
CA PRO A 518 -1.76 6.70 -1.39
C PRO A 518 -2.74 5.85 -0.58
N PHE A 519 -3.15 6.38 0.57
CA PHE A 519 -4.10 5.74 1.46
C PHE A 519 -5.22 6.71 1.87
N ASP A 520 -6.48 6.35 1.57
CA ASP A 520 -7.65 7.09 2.06
C ASP A 520 -7.96 6.69 3.51
N LEU A 521 -7.25 7.32 4.44
CA LEU A 521 -7.40 7.09 5.89
C LEU A 521 -8.76 7.55 6.43
N THR A 522 -9.42 8.50 5.77
CA THR A 522 -10.61 9.20 6.30
C THR A 522 -10.35 9.95 7.62
N PRO A 523 -9.35 10.87 7.69
CA PRO A 523 -8.96 11.55 8.92
C PRO A 523 -9.93 12.63 9.36
N GLY A 524 -9.64 13.27 10.51
CA GLY A 524 -10.27 14.53 10.92
C GLY A 524 -11.44 14.36 11.88
N ILE A 525 -11.47 13.31 12.69
CA ILE A 525 -12.49 13.15 13.75
C ILE A 525 -12.16 14.08 14.91
N VAL A 526 -12.56 15.34 14.77
CA VAL A 526 -12.26 16.41 15.76
C VAL A 526 -13.09 16.32 17.04
N SER A 527 -14.15 15.52 17.05
CA SER A 527 -14.90 15.14 18.25
C SER A 527 -14.13 14.18 19.15
N LEU A 528 -13.16 13.45 18.59
CA LEU A 528 -12.42 12.36 19.22
C LEU A 528 -13.34 11.30 19.85
N GLU A 529 -14.51 11.09 19.24
CA GLU A 529 -15.55 10.16 19.70
C GLU A 529 -15.95 9.19 18.60
N GLY A 530 -15.92 7.91 18.92
CA GLY A 530 -16.48 6.81 18.14
C GLY A 530 -17.91 6.48 18.56
N ARG A 531 -18.38 5.28 18.17
CA ARG A 531 -19.73 4.78 18.50
C ARG A 531 -19.93 4.72 20.02
N ASP A 532 -21.13 5.10 20.46
CA ASP A 532 -21.55 5.09 21.88
C ASP A 532 -20.65 5.94 22.79
N GLY A 533 -20.02 7.00 22.24
CA GLY A 533 -19.14 7.91 22.96
C GLY A 533 -17.77 7.32 23.30
N ARG A 534 -17.36 6.23 22.63
CA ARG A 534 -16.02 5.67 22.78
C ARG A 534 -14.97 6.74 22.44
N ALA A 535 -14.06 7.00 23.36
CA ALA A 535 -12.96 7.93 23.11
C ALA A 535 -11.95 7.34 22.13
N LEU A 536 -11.54 8.12 21.12
CA LEU A 536 -10.46 7.76 20.22
C LEU A 536 -9.10 7.76 20.98
N PRO A 537 -8.17 6.85 20.66
CA PRO A 537 -6.89 6.74 21.35
C PRO A 537 -5.84 7.74 20.82
N ASN A 538 -6.24 8.95 20.44
CA ASN A 538 -5.35 9.98 19.95
C ASN A 538 -5.80 11.39 20.37
N THR A 539 -4.98 12.39 20.08
CA THR A 539 -5.24 13.81 20.41
C THR A 539 -5.79 14.59 19.22
N LEU A 540 -6.31 15.77 19.48
CA LEU A 540 -6.76 16.69 18.43
C LEU A 540 -5.60 17.11 17.51
N ALA A 541 -4.41 17.40 18.06
CA ALA A 541 -3.23 17.74 17.26
C ALA A 541 -2.81 16.59 16.34
N ARG A 542 -2.96 15.34 16.79
CA ARG A 542 -2.74 14.15 15.95
C ARG A 542 -3.69 14.09 14.77
N GLN A 543 -5.00 14.36 14.97
CA GLN A 543 -5.97 14.40 13.87
C GLN A 543 -5.60 15.41 12.79
N LEU A 544 -4.94 16.51 13.15
CA LEU A 544 -4.42 17.47 12.17
C LEU A 544 -3.16 16.96 11.48
N ALA A 545 -2.26 16.32 12.24
CA ALA A 545 -1.01 15.75 11.72
C ALA A 545 -1.26 14.70 10.64
N ASP A 546 -2.30 13.89 10.79
CA ASP A 546 -2.63 12.79 9.88
C ASP A 546 -2.94 13.27 8.45
N TYR A 547 -3.38 14.52 8.25
CA TYR A 547 -3.53 15.12 6.92
C TYR A 547 -2.20 15.31 6.17
N VAL A 548 -1.09 15.35 6.89
CA VAL A 548 0.25 15.49 6.31
C VAL A 548 1.01 14.18 6.34
N VAL A 549 0.94 13.43 7.45
CA VAL A 549 1.64 12.14 7.60
C VAL A 549 1.13 11.14 6.58
N ILE A 550 -0.18 11.01 6.44
CA ILE A 550 -0.82 10.06 5.52
C ILE A 550 -1.25 10.80 4.25
N TYR A 551 -0.68 10.40 3.12
CA TYR A 551 -0.98 11.01 1.84
C TYR A 551 -2.18 10.37 1.15
N SER A 552 -3.07 11.21 0.64
CA SER A 552 -4.08 10.88 -0.37
C SER A 552 -4.38 12.14 -1.19
N PRO A 553 -4.52 12.06 -2.52
CA PRO A 553 -4.94 13.20 -3.35
C PRO A 553 -6.42 13.55 -3.18
N ILE A 554 -7.19 12.64 -2.62
CA ILE A 554 -8.55 12.86 -2.09
C ILE A 554 -8.52 12.56 -0.61
N GLN A 555 -8.78 13.54 0.25
CA GLN A 555 -8.79 13.36 1.70
C GLN A 555 -10.14 13.76 2.30
N MET A 556 -10.68 12.91 3.16
CA MET A 556 -11.93 13.20 3.86
C MET A 556 -11.70 14.16 5.05
N ALA A 557 -12.61 15.08 5.25
CA ALA A 557 -12.87 15.69 6.55
C ALA A 557 -14.05 14.91 7.14
N ALA A 558 -13.74 13.88 7.93
CA ALA A 558 -14.68 12.77 8.15
C ALA A 558 -15.72 13.02 9.23
N ASP A 559 -15.49 13.95 10.16
CA ASP A 559 -16.42 14.23 11.27
C ASP A 559 -17.71 14.94 10.83
N LEU A 560 -18.66 15.04 11.72
CA LEU A 560 -19.93 15.73 11.48
C LEU A 560 -19.76 17.25 11.45
N PRO A 561 -20.51 17.98 10.60
CA PRO A 561 -20.45 19.45 10.51
C PRO A 561 -20.57 20.18 11.85
N GLU A 562 -21.45 19.71 12.73
CA GLU A 562 -21.65 20.27 14.06
C GLU A 562 -20.43 20.15 14.98
N ASN A 563 -19.59 19.12 14.79
CA ASN A 563 -18.36 18.93 15.55
C ASN A 563 -17.26 19.87 15.05
N TYR A 564 -17.12 20.04 13.74
CA TYR A 564 -16.21 21.02 13.15
C TYR A 564 -16.51 22.44 13.59
N ARG A 565 -17.81 22.84 13.65
CA ARG A 565 -18.20 24.18 14.14
C ARG A 565 -17.79 24.41 15.59
N LYS A 566 -17.75 23.37 16.43
CA LYS A 566 -17.25 23.44 17.82
C LYS A 566 -15.73 23.54 17.91
N ARG A 567 -15.00 23.16 16.86
CA ARG A 567 -13.54 23.09 16.78
C ARG A 567 -12.99 23.93 15.64
N ALA A 568 -13.39 25.19 15.56
CA ALA A 568 -13.06 26.09 14.45
C ALA A 568 -11.55 26.23 14.19
N GLU A 569 -10.69 26.13 15.21
CA GLU A 569 -9.23 26.18 15.02
C GLU A 569 -8.70 24.95 14.29
N ALA A 570 -9.21 23.76 14.60
CA ALA A 570 -8.86 22.53 13.90
C ALA A 570 -9.39 22.56 12.45
N LEU A 571 -10.63 22.98 12.25
CA LEU A 571 -11.22 23.15 10.94
C LEU A 571 -10.41 24.12 10.07
N ALA A 572 -9.96 25.25 10.62
CA ALA A 572 -9.14 26.23 9.91
C ALA A 572 -7.81 25.66 9.39
N PHE A 573 -7.19 24.70 10.07
CA PHE A 573 -6.05 23.97 9.56
C PHE A 573 -6.47 23.03 8.43
N ILE A 574 -7.53 22.21 8.64
CA ILE A 574 -8.03 21.24 7.66
C ILE A 574 -8.44 21.93 6.34
N GLU A 575 -9.04 23.12 6.40
CA GLU A 575 -9.37 23.90 5.20
C GLU A 575 -8.14 24.25 4.36
N GLN A 576 -7.02 24.55 5.01
CA GLN A 576 -5.83 25.13 4.37
C GLN A 576 -4.81 24.10 3.91
N VAL A 577 -4.67 22.94 4.60
CA VAL A 577 -3.66 21.94 4.25
C VAL A 577 -3.90 21.42 2.83
N PRO A 578 -2.88 21.41 1.94
CA PRO A 578 -3.01 20.88 0.60
C PRO A 578 -3.15 19.36 0.57
N VAL A 579 -3.50 18.81 -0.61
CA VAL A 579 -3.59 17.39 -0.88
C VAL A 579 -2.77 16.98 -2.12
N ASP A 580 -2.01 17.90 -2.70
CA ASP A 580 -1.14 17.67 -3.86
C ASP A 580 0.21 18.38 -3.64
N TRP A 581 1.32 17.68 -3.91
CA TRP A 581 2.61 18.09 -3.40
C TRP A 581 3.67 18.23 -4.50
N GLU A 582 4.54 19.22 -4.35
CA GLU A 582 5.73 19.41 -5.17
C GLU A 582 6.79 18.36 -4.82
N GLN A 583 7.00 18.18 -3.51
CA GLN A 583 7.90 17.17 -2.95
C GLN A 583 7.50 16.78 -1.54
N THR A 584 7.94 15.59 -1.13
CA THR A 584 7.76 15.03 0.21
C THR A 584 9.09 14.57 0.77
N GLU A 585 9.34 14.91 2.03
CA GLU A 585 10.48 14.43 2.80
C GLU A 585 10.02 13.84 4.12
N VAL A 586 10.45 12.63 4.43
CA VAL A 586 10.31 12.05 5.77
C VAL A 586 11.55 12.44 6.55
N LEU A 587 11.41 13.44 7.43
CA LEU A 587 12.52 14.05 8.14
C LEU A 587 13.10 13.13 9.21
N SER A 588 12.25 12.35 9.85
CA SER A 588 12.65 11.32 10.82
C SER A 588 11.51 10.35 11.07
N GLY A 589 11.82 9.12 11.49
CA GLY A 589 10.80 8.14 11.83
C GLY A 589 11.37 6.78 12.21
N GLU A 590 10.56 6.02 12.92
CA GLU A 590 10.78 4.62 13.26
C GLU A 590 9.46 3.87 13.16
N ILE A 591 9.47 2.74 12.47
CA ILE A 591 8.26 1.96 12.16
C ILE A 591 7.46 1.63 13.43
N GLY A 592 6.21 2.06 13.47
CA GLY A 592 5.30 1.80 14.58
C GLY A 592 5.61 2.60 15.85
N THR A 593 6.53 3.56 15.78
CA THR A 593 6.95 4.35 16.91
C THR A 593 6.63 5.84 16.70
N TYR A 594 7.16 6.43 15.64
CA TYR A 594 6.84 7.81 15.26
C TYR A 594 7.20 8.11 13.81
N ALA A 595 6.65 9.21 13.29
CA ALA A 595 7.03 9.75 11.99
C ALA A 595 6.93 11.28 12.00
N VAL A 596 7.85 11.95 11.29
CA VAL A 596 7.81 13.39 10.99
C VAL A 596 7.97 13.56 9.50
N VAL A 597 6.95 14.14 8.86
CA VAL A 597 6.88 14.30 7.40
C VAL A 597 6.76 15.78 7.06
N ALA A 598 7.51 16.23 6.07
CA ALA A 598 7.44 17.56 5.48
C ALA A 598 7.02 17.44 4.01
N ARG A 599 6.06 18.29 3.58
CA ARG A 599 5.53 18.33 2.22
C ARG A 599 5.46 19.75 1.70
N GLN A 600 6.00 19.99 0.52
CA GLN A 600 5.87 21.29 -0.16
C GLN A 600 4.61 21.31 -1.02
N ARG A 601 3.79 22.35 -0.92
CA ARG A 601 2.61 22.50 -1.77
C ARG A 601 3.01 22.59 -3.24
N ARG A 602 2.32 21.85 -4.10
CA ARG A 602 2.56 21.86 -5.55
C ARG A 602 2.46 23.27 -6.13
N GLY A 603 3.50 23.67 -6.85
CA GLY A 603 3.63 24.98 -7.45
C GLY A 603 3.76 26.14 -6.44
N GLY A 604 3.94 25.86 -5.15
CA GLY A 604 4.12 26.81 -4.06
C GLY A 604 5.49 26.78 -3.41
N LYS A 605 5.69 27.66 -2.43
CA LYS A 605 6.88 27.71 -1.59
C LYS A 605 6.57 27.46 -0.12
N ASP A 606 5.33 27.25 0.20
CA ASP A 606 4.88 26.90 1.53
C ASP A 606 5.02 25.38 1.77
N TRP A 607 5.43 25.05 2.99
CA TRP A 607 5.58 23.68 3.45
C TRP A 607 4.57 23.37 4.55
N TRP A 608 4.25 22.10 4.65
CA TRP A 608 3.36 21.57 5.66
C TRP A 608 4.01 20.37 6.32
N LEU A 609 4.04 20.35 7.65
CA LEU A 609 4.66 19.27 8.41
C LEU A 609 3.60 18.59 9.27
N GLY A 610 3.77 17.29 9.45
CA GLY A 610 3.00 16.46 10.37
C GLY A 610 3.93 15.58 11.16
N GLY A 611 3.72 15.50 12.47
CA GLY A 611 4.40 14.55 13.36
C GLY A 611 3.39 13.71 14.11
N ALA A 612 3.63 12.41 14.19
CA ALA A 612 2.77 11.43 14.86
C ALA A 612 3.61 10.52 15.75
N THR A 613 3.16 10.21 16.98
CA THR A 613 3.83 9.29 17.91
C THR A 613 2.88 8.18 18.38
N ASP A 614 3.47 7.11 18.88
CA ASP A 614 2.79 5.98 19.52
C ASP A 614 2.25 6.34 20.94
N ASP A 615 2.13 5.34 21.81
CA ASP A 615 1.67 5.50 23.18
C ASP A 615 2.70 6.19 24.11
N ASP A 616 3.88 6.49 23.60
CA ASP A 616 4.94 7.15 24.35
C ASP A 616 5.05 8.64 23.99
N ARG A 617 5.25 9.46 25.05
CA ARG A 617 5.61 10.87 24.89
C ARG A 617 7.00 10.99 24.27
N ARG A 618 7.13 11.82 23.21
CA ARG A 618 8.36 11.97 22.45
C ARG A 618 8.70 13.43 22.19
N GLN A 619 10.00 13.74 22.24
CA GLN A 619 10.54 15.00 21.80
C GLN A 619 11.33 14.78 20.52
N VAL A 620 10.97 15.49 19.45
CA VAL A 620 11.66 15.43 18.15
C VAL A 620 12.31 16.75 17.82
N GLU A 621 13.43 16.70 17.12
CA GLU A 621 14.05 17.88 16.52
C GLU A 621 13.60 17.94 15.04
N VAL A 622 13.01 19.05 14.65
CA VAL A 622 12.69 19.36 13.25
C VAL A 622 13.81 20.25 12.71
N ASP A 623 14.59 19.70 11.78
CA ASP A 623 15.62 20.43 11.03
C ASP A 623 14.97 21.01 9.76
N PHE A 624 15.16 22.31 9.51
CA PHE A 624 14.57 23.02 8.40
C PHE A 624 15.48 23.14 7.16
N SER A 625 16.51 22.32 7.05
CA SER A 625 17.46 22.33 5.91
C SER A 625 16.80 22.12 4.54
N PHE A 626 15.57 21.64 4.48
CA PHE A 626 14.76 21.53 3.26
C PHE A 626 14.22 22.88 2.74
N LEU A 627 14.30 23.97 3.51
CA LEU A 627 13.85 25.29 3.08
C LEU A 627 14.83 25.96 2.11
N ASP A 628 14.34 26.89 1.27
CA ASP A 628 15.18 27.66 0.36
C ASP A 628 16.27 28.41 1.17
N PRO A 629 17.58 28.24 0.89
CA PRO A 629 18.65 28.96 1.60
C PRO A 629 18.51 30.48 1.49
N GLY A 630 18.73 31.17 2.60
CA GLY A 630 18.69 32.65 2.66
C GLY A 630 17.27 33.25 2.66
N ARG A 631 16.23 32.42 2.68
CA ARG A 631 14.84 32.88 2.80
C ARG A 631 14.33 32.65 4.22
N ARG A 632 13.58 33.62 4.74
CA ARG A 632 12.89 33.50 6.03
C ARG A 632 11.44 33.06 5.85
N TYR A 633 10.95 32.30 6.81
CA TYR A 633 9.58 31.76 6.84
C TYR A 633 8.96 32.01 8.22
N ILE A 634 7.65 31.95 8.29
CA ILE A 634 6.88 31.83 9.54
C ILE A 634 6.37 30.39 9.64
N ALA A 635 6.80 29.70 10.66
CA ALA A 635 6.24 28.42 11.08
C ALA A 635 5.08 28.68 12.04
N GLU A 636 3.90 28.19 11.71
CA GLU A 636 2.72 28.17 12.59
C GLU A 636 2.45 26.73 12.98
N ILE A 637 2.47 26.45 14.28
CA ILE A 637 2.52 25.10 14.85
C ILE A 637 1.26 24.86 15.67
N TRP A 638 0.60 23.72 15.43
CA TRP A 638 -0.48 23.16 16.26
C TRP A 638 0.06 21.86 16.86
N ARG A 639 0.35 21.84 18.16
CA ARG A 639 0.89 20.68 18.86
C ARG A 639 0.09 20.35 20.10
N ASP A 640 0.31 19.15 20.62
CA ASP A 640 -0.35 18.70 21.84
C ASP A 640 -0.15 19.67 23.01
N GLY A 641 -1.22 19.85 23.78
CA GLY A 641 -1.15 20.36 25.13
C GLY A 641 -0.62 19.29 26.10
N PRO A 642 -0.24 19.68 27.34
CA PRO A 642 0.36 18.78 28.30
C PRO A 642 -0.51 17.56 28.65
N GLY A 643 0.08 16.36 28.68
CA GLY A 643 -0.50 15.11 29.19
C GLY A 643 -1.17 14.21 28.17
N GLY A 644 -1.43 14.67 26.96
CA GLY A 644 -1.97 13.84 25.86
C GLY A 644 -3.18 13.00 26.24
N ILE A 645 -3.21 11.73 25.78
CA ILE A 645 -4.32 10.81 26.07
C ILE A 645 -4.28 10.16 27.47
N ILE A 646 -3.14 10.24 28.18
CA ILE A 646 -2.92 9.53 29.45
C ILE A 646 -3.40 10.35 30.65
N THR A 647 -2.91 11.59 30.77
CA THR A 647 -3.14 12.39 31.99
C THR A 647 -3.69 13.80 31.69
N GLY A 648 -3.81 14.16 30.40
CA GLY A 648 -4.22 15.47 29.95
C GLY A 648 -5.59 15.52 29.32
N ASP A 649 -5.93 16.71 28.84
CA ASP A 649 -7.04 16.93 27.95
C ASP A 649 -6.61 16.66 26.51
N ARG A 650 -7.09 15.59 25.91
CA ARG A 650 -6.79 15.21 24.51
C ARG A 650 -7.19 16.26 23.47
N PHE A 651 -8.04 17.21 23.87
CA PHE A 651 -8.39 18.37 23.03
C PHE A 651 -7.46 19.56 23.24
N ALA A 652 -6.63 19.53 24.27
CA ALA A 652 -5.69 20.61 24.53
C ALA A 652 -4.65 20.73 23.40
N MET A 653 -4.64 21.87 22.76
CA MET A 653 -3.75 22.17 21.65
C MET A 653 -3.07 23.51 21.87
N VAL A 654 -1.75 23.53 21.75
CA VAL A 654 -0.95 24.77 21.80
C VAL A 654 -0.72 25.23 20.38
N ARG A 655 -1.10 26.49 20.10
CA ARG A 655 -0.83 27.15 18.82
C ARG A 655 0.19 28.24 18.99
N GLU A 656 1.29 28.17 18.25
CA GLU A 656 2.39 29.13 18.35
C GLU A 656 2.97 29.48 16.97
N LYS A 657 3.63 30.63 16.88
CA LYS A 657 4.29 31.09 15.66
C LYS A 657 5.73 31.47 15.95
N THR A 658 6.63 31.04 15.07
CA THR A 658 8.04 31.40 15.16
C THR A 658 8.62 31.65 13.78
N ALA A 659 9.65 32.49 13.69
CA ALA A 659 10.39 32.67 12.46
C ALA A 659 11.45 31.57 12.33
N VAL A 660 11.56 31.00 11.13
CA VAL A 660 12.52 29.96 10.78
C VAL A 660 13.18 30.22 9.43
N ASP A 661 14.30 29.60 9.19
CA ASP A 661 15.06 29.55 7.94
C ASP A 661 15.73 28.19 7.80
N ALA A 662 16.52 27.97 6.74
CA ALA A 662 17.18 26.70 6.46
C ALA A 662 18.19 26.26 7.54
N ASP A 663 18.68 27.18 8.39
CA ASP A 663 19.62 26.89 9.47
C ASP A 663 18.91 26.62 10.83
N SER A 664 17.59 26.76 10.85
CA SER A 664 16.79 26.65 12.06
C SER A 664 16.54 25.20 12.45
N LYS A 665 16.46 24.96 13.78
CA LYS A 665 16.04 23.71 14.37
C LYS A 665 15.02 23.97 15.47
N LEU A 666 13.93 23.22 15.47
CA LEU A 666 12.90 23.32 16.50
C LEU A 666 12.72 22.01 17.23
N SER A 667 12.70 22.08 18.55
CA SER A 667 12.35 20.95 19.40
C SER A 667 10.85 20.95 19.68
N ILE A 668 10.16 19.89 19.26
CA ILE A 668 8.71 19.75 19.40
C ILE A 668 8.40 18.52 20.26
N VAL A 669 7.50 18.69 21.21
CA VAL A 669 7.00 17.58 22.03
C VAL A 669 5.69 17.09 21.46
N MET A 670 5.62 15.79 21.23
CA MET A 670 4.40 15.03 20.97
C MET A 670 4.07 14.24 22.24
N GLU A 671 2.88 14.42 22.77
CA GLU A 671 2.43 13.64 23.95
C GLU A 671 2.01 12.23 23.50
N ALA A 672 1.80 11.33 24.46
CA ALA A 672 1.36 9.96 24.18
C ALA A 672 0.08 9.94 23.33
N GLY A 673 0.08 9.19 22.22
CA GLY A 673 -1.01 9.14 21.26
C GLY A 673 -1.22 10.44 20.49
N GLY A 674 -0.26 11.34 20.56
CA GLY A 674 -0.37 12.68 20.05
C GLY A 674 0.46 12.95 18.80
N GLY A 675 0.62 14.26 18.53
CA GLY A 675 1.32 14.73 17.37
C GLY A 675 1.42 16.24 17.27
N PHE A 676 1.85 16.70 16.12
CA PHE A 676 1.81 18.11 15.75
C PHE A 676 1.54 18.28 14.25
N ALA A 677 0.91 19.39 13.92
CA ALA A 677 0.80 19.85 12.54
C ALA A 677 1.42 21.25 12.43
N MET A 678 1.99 21.58 11.27
CA MET A 678 2.66 22.87 11.07
C MET A 678 2.47 23.36 9.64
N SER A 679 2.29 24.67 9.46
CA SER A 679 2.46 25.33 8.17
C SER A 679 3.66 26.25 8.21
N VAL A 680 4.51 26.21 7.17
CA VAL A 680 5.73 27.02 7.04
C VAL A 680 5.62 27.87 5.78
N ARG A 681 5.43 29.18 5.93
CA ARG A 681 5.14 30.10 4.83
C ARG A 681 6.24 31.13 4.65
N PRO A 682 6.65 31.45 3.41
CA PRO A 682 7.63 32.49 3.15
C PRO A 682 7.21 33.82 3.79
N MET A 683 8.17 34.50 4.39
CA MET A 683 7.98 35.94 4.75
C MET A 683 8.17 36.78 3.50
N ASN A 684 7.32 37.80 3.33
CA ASN A 684 7.41 38.76 2.24
C ASN A 684 8.68 39.62 2.34
#